data_ab6af0b4e802079155f82a2b18bb7c9f
#
_entry.id   ab6af0b4e802079155f82a2b18bb7c9f
#
_cell.length_a   1.000
_cell.length_b   1.000
_cell.length_c   1.000
_cell.angle_alpha   90.00
_cell.angle_beta   90.00
_cell.angle_gamma   90.00
#
_symmetry.space_group_name_H-M   'P 1'
#
loop_
_entity.id
_entity.type
_entity.pdbx_description
1 polymer ?
#
loop_
_entity_poly.entity_id
_entity_poly.type
_entity_poly.pdbx_seq_one_letter_code
_entity_poly.pdbx_strand_id
1 'polypeptide(L)'
;GNKTFLLNGKPFIIKAAEVHYPRIPRPYWEQRIKMCKALGMNTLCLYVFWNIHEQEEGKFDFTGNNDVAEFIRLAQENGLYVIVRPGPYVCAEWEMGGLPWWLLKKKDIRLREQDPYFMERYRIFAQKLGEQIGDLTIEKGGPIIMVQVENEYGSYGEDKPYVSAIRDIIRDSGFDKVTLFQCDWSSNFTKNGLDDLVWTMNFGTGANIENEFKKLGELRPESPQMCSEFWSGWFDKWGGRHETRGSKEMVGGLKEMLDKGISFSLYMTHGGTSWGHWAGANSPGFSPDVTSYDYDAPINEAGQVTPKYMELREMLAGYSDKKLPSIPKEFPVINVPKIQFTEVAPLFENLPAPHASMDIQTMEALNQGWGSILYRTKTPAVPTQSVLTITDAHDFAQVFINGKLIGSIDRRNHEKTMLLPAMKEGDQLDILVEAMGRINFGRAIKDFKGITEKVELSYTMNTGSQVTVNLKNWQIYTLSDSYQVQKDMKYVPLKDQKVPGCYRATFNLKKTGDTFLNLETWGKGQVYVNGHAIGRFWKIGPQQTLYMPGCWLKKGENEIIVQDIVGPQETVVEGLSKPIIDKLNVDAPNTHRKEGQTLNLAGETPCKAGEFAAGNGWQEVRFDQPVTGRYVCIEALNSHNNREYACIAEWYMLDGKGQRISREPWTV
;
A
#
# COMPACT_ATOMS: atom_id res chain seq x y z
N GLY A 1 0.97 -34.32 -20.46
CA GLY A 1 0.64 -33.41 -19.42
C GLY A 1 -0.37 -33.98 -18.47
N ASN A 2 -0.08 -33.83 -17.21
CA ASN A 2 -1.05 -34.13 -16.16
C ASN A 2 -1.71 -32.83 -15.73
N LYS A 3 -3.01 -32.81 -15.57
CA LYS A 3 -3.78 -31.64 -15.10
C LYS A 3 -3.46 -31.26 -13.65
N THR A 4 -2.33 -31.68 -13.12
CA THR A 4 -1.90 -31.42 -11.75
C THR A 4 -0.38 -31.29 -11.68
N PHE A 5 0.11 -30.53 -10.70
CA PHE A 5 1.55 -30.52 -10.41
C PHE A 5 2.00 -31.88 -9.87
N LEU A 6 3.22 -32.24 -10.20
CA LEU A 6 3.88 -33.45 -9.68
C LEU A 6 5.12 -33.06 -8.88
N LEU A 7 5.23 -33.63 -7.68
CA LEU A 7 6.42 -33.53 -6.84
C LEU A 7 7.01 -34.96 -6.71
N ASN A 8 8.23 -35.15 -7.22
CA ASN A 8 8.85 -36.47 -7.30
C ASN A 8 7.95 -37.52 -7.96
N GLY A 9 7.27 -37.14 -9.05
CA GLY A 9 6.37 -38.01 -9.81
C GLY A 9 5.00 -38.27 -9.18
N LYS A 10 4.70 -37.71 -8.02
CA LYS A 10 3.40 -37.87 -7.34
C LYS A 10 2.58 -36.58 -7.44
N PRO A 11 1.25 -36.67 -7.57
CA PRO A 11 0.36 -35.50 -7.53
C PRO A 11 0.60 -34.65 -6.29
N PHE A 12 0.73 -33.35 -6.48
CA PHE A 12 1.00 -32.38 -5.42
C PHE A 12 0.13 -31.14 -5.60
N ILE A 13 -0.74 -30.88 -4.65
CA ILE A 13 -1.56 -29.67 -4.61
C ILE A 13 -0.82 -28.65 -3.75
N ILE A 14 -0.47 -27.50 -4.36
CA ILE A 14 0.20 -26.42 -3.68
C ILE A 14 -0.83 -25.64 -2.85
N LYS A 15 -0.60 -25.59 -1.55
CA LYS A 15 -1.33 -24.76 -0.58
C LYS A 15 -0.36 -23.73 -0.05
N ALA A 16 -0.23 -22.60 -0.76
CA ALA A 16 0.77 -21.60 -0.45
C ALA A 16 0.23 -20.46 0.40
N ALA A 17 1.06 -19.97 1.31
CA ALA A 17 0.84 -18.77 2.09
C ALA A 17 1.72 -17.66 1.56
N GLU A 18 1.13 -16.57 1.07
CA GLU A 18 1.88 -15.37 0.69
C GLU A 18 2.27 -14.58 1.95
N VAL A 19 3.59 -14.41 2.16
CA VAL A 19 4.19 -13.62 3.23
C VAL A 19 5.46 -12.94 2.72
N HIS A 20 5.68 -11.68 3.13
CA HIS A 20 6.79 -10.88 2.65
C HIS A 20 7.80 -10.61 3.76
N TYR A 21 9.01 -11.14 3.65
CA TYR A 21 10.06 -11.01 4.66
C TYR A 21 10.41 -9.55 5.04
N PRO A 22 10.38 -8.55 4.13
CA PRO A 22 10.68 -7.18 4.51
C PRO A 22 9.62 -6.54 5.40
N ARG A 23 8.39 -7.08 5.38
CA ARG A 23 7.25 -6.59 6.17
C ARG A 23 7.17 -7.19 7.57
N ILE A 24 8.10 -8.08 7.92
CA ILE A 24 8.15 -8.78 9.20
C ILE A 24 9.52 -8.54 9.82
N PRO A 25 9.65 -8.13 11.09
CA PRO A 25 10.95 -8.05 11.77
C PRO A 25 11.65 -9.41 11.74
N ARG A 26 12.93 -9.44 11.40
CA ARG A 26 13.69 -10.71 11.28
C ARG A 26 13.53 -11.64 12.51
N PRO A 27 13.58 -11.16 13.76
CA PRO A 27 13.37 -12.03 14.93
C PRO A 27 12.01 -12.70 15.00
N TYR A 28 11.02 -12.22 14.21
CA TYR A 28 9.67 -12.77 14.16
C TYR A 28 9.41 -13.66 12.94
N TRP A 29 10.37 -13.81 12.02
CA TRP A 29 10.19 -14.59 10.81
C TRP A 29 9.77 -16.03 11.08
N GLU A 30 10.48 -16.74 11.97
CA GLU A 30 10.22 -18.14 12.25
C GLU A 30 8.83 -18.35 12.86
N GLN A 31 8.39 -17.47 13.75
CA GLN A 31 7.05 -17.55 14.35
C GLN A 31 5.95 -17.42 13.27
N ARG A 32 6.09 -16.47 12.32
CA ARG A 32 5.15 -16.29 11.21
C ARG A 32 5.13 -17.51 10.27
N ILE A 33 6.28 -18.06 9.96
CA ILE A 33 6.44 -19.28 9.15
C ILE A 33 5.75 -20.47 9.84
N LYS A 34 5.97 -20.65 11.13
CA LYS A 34 5.31 -21.70 11.93
C LYS A 34 3.80 -21.51 11.98
N MET A 35 3.29 -20.29 12.01
CA MET A 35 1.86 -20.02 11.93
C MET A 35 1.26 -20.45 10.59
N CYS A 36 1.96 -20.22 9.49
CA CYS A 36 1.54 -20.68 8.16
C CYS A 36 1.52 -22.21 8.10
N LYS A 37 2.52 -22.88 8.67
CA LYS A 37 2.57 -24.34 8.77
C LYS A 37 1.43 -24.89 9.63
N ALA A 38 1.17 -24.28 10.77
CA ALA A 38 0.08 -24.64 11.67
C ALA A 38 -1.30 -24.40 11.05
N LEU A 39 -1.42 -23.44 10.14
CA LEU A 39 -2.65 -23.19 9.37
C LEU A 39 -3.00 -24.35 8.43
N GLY A 40 -2.01 -25.12 7.99
CA GLY A 40 -2.18 -26.24 7.04
C GLY A 40 -1.57 -25.99 5.67
N MET A 41 -0.77 -24.93 5.51
CA MET A 41 -0.05 -24.66 4.29
C MET A 41 1.15 -25.60 4.13
N ASN A 42 1.52 -25.90 2.88
CA ASN A 42 2.70 -26.70 2.55
C ASN A 42 3.80 -25.90 1.84
N THR A 43 3.51 -24.66 1.49
CA THR A 43 4.39 -23.79 0.70
C THR A 43 4.30 -22.36 1.22
N LEU A 44 5.40 -21.61 1.20
CA LEU A 44 5.40 -20.16 1.30
C LEU A 44 5.55 -19.56 -0.10
N CYS A 45 4.87 -18.43 -0.34
CA CYS A 45 5.05 -17.61 -1.52
C CYS A 45 5.55 -16.23 -1.09
N LEU A 46 6.53 -15.67 -1.78
CA LEU A 46 7.10 -14.38 -1.44
C LEU A 46 7.51 -13.59 -2.68
N TYR A 47 7.34 -12.27 -2.61
CA TYR A 47 7.98 -11.35 -3.52
C TYR A 47 9.42 -11.05 -3.08
N VAL A 48 10.28 -10.81 -4.05
CA VAL A 48 11.57 -10.14 -3.85
C VAL A 48 11.44 -8.72 -4.37
N PHE A 49 11.63 -7.75 -3.50
CA PHE A 49 11.48 -6.35 -3.82
C PHE A 49 12.84 -5.78 -4.25
N TRP A 50 13.02 -5.54 -5.53
CA TRP A 50 14.30 -5.05 -6.06
C TRP A 50 14.79 -3.80 -5.32
N ASN A 51 13.88 -2.83 -5.07
CA ASN A 51 14.25 -1.55 -4.49
C ASN A 51 14.69 -1.58 -3.02
N ILE A 52 14.36 -2.62 -2.26
CA ILE A 52 14.86 -2.74 -0.87
C ILE A 52 16.28 -3.32 -0.85
N HIS A 53 16.63 -4.11 -1.85
CA HIS A 53 17.95 -4.71 -1.96
C HIS A 53 18.98 -3.82 -2.68
N GLU A 54 18.51 -2.90 -3.54
CA GLU A 54 19.34 -1.95 -4.28
C GLU A 54 18.77 -0.53 -4.15
N GLN A 55 18.87 0.03 -2.94
CA GLN A 55 18.34 1.37 -2.62
C GLN A 55 19.11 2.49 -3.30
N GLU A 56 20.39 2.25 -3.59
CA GLU A 56 21.25 3.06 -4.44
C GLU A 56 21.80 2.19 -5.57
N GLU A 57 21.88 2.77 -6.77
CA GLU A 57 22.35 2.04 -7.94
C GLU A 57 23.74 1.41 -7.72
N GLY A 58 23.83 0.09 -7.91
CA GLY A 58 25.05 -0.69 -7.76
C GLY A 58 25.41 -1.06 -6.31
N LYS A 59 24.61 -0.68 -5.32
CA LYS A 59 24.81 -1.06 -3.92
C LYS A 59 23.74 -2.05 -3.48
N PHE A 60 24.16 -3.30 -3.27
CA PHE A 60 23.25 -4.40 -2.93
C PHE A 60 23.32 -4.74 -1.45
N ASP A 61 22.15 -4.95 -0.83
CA ASP A 61 22.01 -5.38 0.56
C ASP A 61 21.10 -6.61 0.67
N PHE A 62 21.68 -7.72 1.11
CA PHE A 62 21.01 -8.98 1.41
C PHE A 62 21.26 -9.40 2.86
N THR A 63 21.44 -8.44 3.77
CA THR A 63 21.72 -8.67 5.17
C THR A 63 20.56 -8.26 6.09
N GLY A 64 20.60 -8.69 7.36
CA GLY A 64 19.60 -8.30 8.34
C GLY A 64 18.18 -8.68 7.91
N ASN A 65 17.31 -7.69 7.85
CA ASN A 65 15.91 -7.88 7.43
C ASN A 65 15.77 -8.11 5.90
N ASN A 66 16.84 -7.91 5.13
CA ASN A 66 16.90 -8.14 3.69
C ASN A 66 17.52 -9.50 3.32
N ASP A 67 17.81 -10.37 4.28
CA ASP A 67 18.39 -11.68 4.07
C ASP A 67 17.33 -12.69 3.60
N VAL A 68 16.97 -12.60 2.32
CA VAL A 68 15.96 -13.45 1.69
C VAL A 68 16.37 -14.93 1.71
N ALA A 69 17.66 -15.22 1.60
CA ALA A 69 18.15 -16.60 1.64
C ALA A 69 17.87 -17.26 2.99
N GLU A 70 18.08 -16.54 4.09
CA GLU A 70 17.78 -17.04 5.43
C GLU A 70 16.28 -17.26 5.62
N PHE A 71 15.44 -16.35 5.13
CA PHE A 71 13.99 -16.53 5.18
C PHE A 71 13.54 -17.81 4.46
N ILE A 72 14.12 -18.09 3.30
CA ILE A 72 13.85 -19.31 2.52
C ILE A 72 14.36 -20.56 3.25
N ARG A 73 15.53 -20.51 3.88
CA ARG A 73 16.07 -21.63 4.68
C ARG A 73 15.17 -21.93 5.89
N LEU A 74 14.70 -20.90 6.59
CA LEU A 74 13.74 -21.06 7.70
C LEU A 74 12.43 -21.73 7.24
N ALA A 75 11.95 -21.43 6.04
CA ALA A 75 10.81 -22.13 5.46
C ALA A 75 11.10 -23.63 5.28
N GLN A 76 12.26 -23.98 4.71
CA GLN A 76 12.69 -25.37 4.53
C GLN A 76 12.82 -26.12 5.86
N GLU A 77 13.45 -25.50 6.85
CA GLU A 77 13.61 -26.06 8.21
C GLU A 77 12.27 -26.37 8.86
N ASN A 78 11.23 -25.59 8.55
CA ASN A 78 9.86 -25.82 9.01
C ASN A 78 9.03 -26.71 8.08
N GLY A 79 9.66 -27.36 7.10
CA GLY A 79 9.03 -28.33 6.19
C GLY A 79 8.06 -27.68 5.20
N LEU A 80 8.35 -26.48 4.73
CA LEU A 80 7.62 -25.76 3.69
C LEU A 80 8.45 -25.64 2.41
N TYR A 81 7.79 -25.83 1.27
CA TYR A 81 8.32 -25.42 -0.01
C TYR A 81 8.21 -23.90 -0.19
N VAL A 82 8.84 -23.37 -1.22
CA VAL A 82 8.85 -21.92 -1.47
C VAL A 82 8.60 -21.63 -2.95
N ILE A 83 7.77 -20.61 -3.19
CA ILE A 83 7.57 -19.96 -4.49
C ILE A 83 8.19 -18.56 -4.40
N VAL A 84 9.10 -18.25 -5.33
CA VAL A 84 9.77 -16.94 -5.39
C VAL A 84 9.22 -16.12 -6.54
N ARG A 85 8.92 -14.85 -6.29
CA ARG A 85 8.37 -13.91 -7.28
C ARG A 85 9.31 -12.71 -7.39
N PRO A 86 10.37 -12.80 -8.25
CA PRO A 86 11.48 -11.84 -8.24
C PRO A 86 11.28 -10.58 -9.09
N GLY A 87 10.12 -10.39 -9.66
CA GLY A 87 9.79 -9.21 -10.46
C GLY A 87 10.27 -9.27 -11.92
N PRO A 88 10.76 -8.13 -12.45
CA PRO A 88 11.24 -6.87 -11.84
C PRO A 88 10.19 -6.05 -11.09
N TYR A 89 8.97 -6.03 -11.54
CA TYR A 89 7.82 -5.38 -10.94
C TYR A 89 6.99 -6.39 -10.14
N VAL A 90 6.56 -6.02 -8.95
CA VAL A 90 5.84 -6.90 -8.03
C VAL A 90 4.51 -6.31 -7.52
N CYS A 91 4.17 -5.09 -7.81
CA CYS A 91 2.98 -4.38 -7.30
C CYS A 91 2.97 -4.27 -5.77
N ALA A 92 2.21 -5.11 -5.10
CA ALA A 92 2.22 -5.40 -3.66
C ALA A 92 1.94 -4.19 -2.74
N GLU A 93 1.32 -3.12 -3.24
CA GLU A 93 1.12 -1.86 -2.51
C GLU A 93 2.43 -1.39 -1.85
N TRP A 94 3.52 -1.65 -2.55
CA TRP A 94 4.89 -1.32 -2.18
C TRP A 94 5.43 -0.21 -3.07
N GLU A 95 6.26 0.64 -2.52
CA GLU A 95 6.92 1.76 -3.19
C GLU A 95 7.30 1.41 -4.63
N MET A 96 6.75 2.12 -5.62
CA MET A 96 7.00 1.98 -7.05
C MET A 96 6.82 0.53 -7.58
N GLY A 97 5.99 -0.30 -6.91
CA GLY A 97 5.82 -1.69 -7.28
C GLY A 97 7.10 -2.55 -7.20
N GLY A 98 8.03 -2.17 -6.34
CA GLY A 98 9.31 -2.82 -6.16
C GLY A 98 10.44 -2.30 -7.05
N LEU A 99 10.15 -1.43 -8.01
CA LEU A 99 11.17 -0.82 -8.88
C LEU A 99 11.97 0.25 -8.13
N PRO A 100 13.30 0.33 -8.32
CA PRO A 100 14.11 1.35 -7.68
C PRO A 100 13.82 2.76 -8.18
N TRP A 101 13.70 3.72 -7.27
CA TRP A 101 13.49 5.13 -7.59
C TRP A 101 14.59 5.74 -8.47
N TRP A 102 15.83 5.30 -8.30
CA TRP A 102 16.99 5.83 -9.03
C TRP A 102 16.94 5.54 -10.55
N LEU A 103 16.09 4.60 -10.98
CA LEU A 103 15.78 4.42 -12.41
C LEU A 103 15.21 5.69 -13.03
N LEU A 104 14.46 6.49 -12.26
CA LEU A 104 13.84 7.74 -12.72
C LEU A 104 14.84 8.90 -12.88
N LYS A 105 16.09 8.74 -12.45
CA LYS A 105 17.17 9.70 -12.76
C LYS A 105 17.40 9.79 -14.27
N LYS A 106 17.13 8.71 -14.99
CA LYS A 106 17.06 8.68 -16.46
C LYS A 106 15.63 9.05 -16.88
N LYS A 107 15.38 10.33 -17.14
CA LYS A 107 14.03 10.88 -17.40
C LYS A 107 13.29 10.22 -18.56
N ASP A 108 14.00 9.74 -19.57
CA ASP A 108 13.47 9.08 -20.77
C ASP A 108 13.34 7.56 -20.62
N ILE A 109 13.60 7.00 -19.44
CA ILE A 109 13.49 5.56 -19.18
C ILE A 109 12.08 5.05 -19.50
N ARG A 110 12.00 3.87 -20.10
CA ARG A 110 10.76 3.12 -20.32
C ARG A 110 10.74 1.93 -19.37
N LEU A 111 9.89 2.02 -18.35
CA LEU A 111 9.75 0.98 -17.33
C LEU A 111 8.90 -0.17 -17.88
N ARG A 112 9.27 -1.41 -17.51
CA ARG A 112 8.58 -2.62 -17.94
C ARG A 112 8.44 -2.74 -19.47
N GLU A 113 9.48 -2.32 -20.16
CA GLU A 113 9.64 -2.41 -21.61
C GLU A 113 11.10 -2.79 -21.94
N GLN A 114 11.37 -3.06 -23.22
CA GLN A 114 12.74 -3.34 -23.69
C GLN A 114 13.60 -2.06 -23.76
N ASP A 115 13.65 -1.30 -22.68
CA ASP A 115 14.61 -0.21 -22.52
C ASP A 115 15.99 -0.82 -22.18
N PRO A 116 17.07 -0.50 -22.93
CA PRO A 116 18.37 -1.13 -22.70
C PRO A 116 18.92 -0.92 -21.29
N TYR A 117 18.70 0.27 -20.70
CA TYR A 117 19.15 0.58 -19.35
C TYR A 117 18.34 -0.19 -18.30
N PHE A 118 17.02 -0.18 -18.42
CA PHE A 118 16.12 -0.92 -17.51
C PHE A 118 16.44 -2.42 -17.53
N MET A 119 16.58 -3.02 -18.72
CA MET A 119 16.87 -4.43 -18.89
C MET A 119 18.23 -4.81 -18.30
N GLU A 120 19.26 -4.00 -18.54
CA GLU A 120 20.61 -4.25 -18.00
C GLU A 120 20.65 -4.12 -16.48
N ARG A 121 19.97 -3.13 -15.90
CA ARG A 121 19.92 -2.97 -14.44
C ARG A 121 19.18 -4.13 -13.78
N TYR A 122 18.07 -4.58 -14.37
CA TYR A 122 17.38 -5.76 -13.85
C TYR A 122 18.23 -7.04 -14.01
N ARG A 123 18.91 -7.22 -15.11
CA ARG A 123 19.82 -8.36 -15.32
C ARG A 123 20.88 -8.44 -14.21
N ILE A 124 21.50 -7.32 -13.88
CA ILE A 124 22.50 -7.25 -12.80
C ILE A 124 21.86 -7.63 -11.45
N PHE A 125 20.69 -7.08 -11.14
CA PHE A 125 19.97 -7.41 -9.90
C PHE A 125 19.60 -8.90 -9.85
N ALA A 126 19.03 -9.45 -10.92
CA ALA A 126 18.65 -10.86 -10.98
C ALA A 126 19.84 -11.80 -10.77
N GLN A 127 21.01 -11.45 -11.32
CA GLN A 127 22.24 -12.19 -11.07
C GLN A 127 22.68 -12.13 -9.60
N LYS A 128 22.61 -10.94 -8.99
CA LYS A 128 22.90 -10.78 -7.55
C LYS A 128 21.93 -11.57 -6.67
N LEU A 129 20.67 -11.61 -7.03
CA LEU A 129 19.67 -12.46 -6.35
C LEU A 129 20.00 -13.95 -6.55
N GLY A 130 20.36 -14.36 -7.75
CA GLY A 130 20.76 -15.74 -8.06
C GLY A 130 21.97 -16.19 -7.25
N GLU A 131 22.96 -15.30 -7.01
CA GLU A 131 24.08 -15.56 -6.11
C GLU A 131 23.63 -15.87 -4.67
N GLN A 132 22.49 -15.31 -4.23
CA GLN A 132 21.96 -15.53 -2.87
C GLN A 132 21.11 -16.80 -2.75
N ILE A 133 20.23 -17.05 -3.72
CA ILE A 133 19.19 -18.08 -3.59
C ILE A 133 19.16 -19.13 -4.71
N GLY A 134 19.99 -19.00 -5.73
CA GLY A 134 20.05 -19.95 -6.85
C GLY A 134 20.41 -21.39 -6.43
N ASP A 135 21.13 -21.56 -5.32
CA ASP A 135 21.44 -22.87 -4.74
C ASP A 135 20.33 -23.44 -3.83
N LEU A 136 19.24 -22.68 -3.64
CA LEU A 136 18.08 -23.09 -2.85
C LEU A 136 16.92 -23.63 -3.71
N THR A 137 17.14 -23.85 -5.00
CA THR A 137 16.18 -24.52 -5.88
C THR A 137 16.05 -26.00 -5.56
N ILE A 138 14.91 -26.58 -5.88
CA ILE A 138 14.58 -27.97 -5.50
C ILE A 138 15.54 -28.98 -6.15
N GLU A 139 16.03 -28.72 -7.35
CA GLU A 139 17.01 -29.58 -8.04
C GLU A 139 18.36 -29.62 -7.32
N LYS A 140 18.66 -28.60 -6.52
CA LYS A 140 19.86 -28.52 -5.69
C LYS A 140 19.62 -28.89 -4.23
N GLY A 141 18.41 -29.40 -3.90
CA GLY A 141 18.04 -29.84 -2.56
C GLY A 141 17.43 -28.74 -1.67
N GLY A 142 17.19 -27.55 -2.22
CA GLY A 142 16.50 -26.45 -1.55
C GLY A 142 14.97 -26.56 -1.64
N PRO A 143 14.23 -25.61 -1.05
CA PRO A 143 12.77 -25.64 -1.00
C PRO A 143 12.09 -24.94 -2.19
N ILE A 144 12.82 -24.22 -3.04
CA ILE A 144 12.22 -23.42 -4.12
C ILE A 144 11.70 -24.34 -5.22
N ILE A 145 10.37 -24.38 -5.40
CA ILE A 145 9.70 -25.23 -6.40
C ILE A 145 9.25 -24.49 -7.65
N MET A 146 8.99 -23.18 -7.55
CA MET A 146 8.55 -22.35 -8.66
C MET A 146 9.12 -20.93 -8.56
N VAL A 147 9.36 -20.31 -9.72
CA VAL A 147 9.80 -18.90 -9.82
C VAL A 147 8.94 -18.17 -10.84
N GLN A 148 8.40 -17.01 -10.46
CA GLN A 148 7.56 -16.18 -11.32
C GLN A 148 8.37 -15.31 -12.26
N VAL A 149 7.84 -15.11 -13.47
CA VAL A 149 8.35 -14.19 -14.48
C VAL A 149 7.43 -12.98 -14.56
N GLU A 150 7.93 -11.76 -14.28
CA GLU A 150 7.15 -10.53 -14.25
C GLU A 150 5.98 -10.62 -13.24
N ASN A 151 4.99 -9.72 -13.29
CA ASN A 151 3.77 -9.80 -12.51
C ASN A 151 2.62 -9.09 -13.21
N GLU A 152 1.54 -9.81 -13.51
CA GLU A 152 0.30 -9.27 -14.10
C GLU A 152 0.58 -8.33 -15.28
N TYR A 153 1.53 -8.69 -16.12
CA TYR A 153 2.03 -7.80 -17.17
C TYR A 153 0.94 -7.36 -18.16
N GLY A 154 -0.06 -8.19 -18.39
CA GLY A 154 -1.17 -7.87 -19.29
C GLY A 154 -2.05 -6.71 -18.84
N SER A 155 -2.00 -6.32 -17.57
CA SER A 155 -2.65 -5.10 -17.08
C SER A 155 -1.83 -3.82 -17.36
N TYR A 156 -0.56 -3.99 -17.73
CA TYR A 156 0.36 -2.89 -18.04
C TYR A 156 0.63 -2.74 -19.53
N GLY A 157 0.90 -3.84 -20.25
CA GLY A 157 1.32 -3.81 -21.63
C GLY A 157 1.09 -5.11 -22.40
N GLU A 158 1.55 -5.13 -23.65
CA GLU A 158 1.37 -6.26 -24.59
C GLU A 158 2.71 -6.66 -25.26
N ASP A 159 3.85 -6.25 -24.70
CA ASP A 159 5.18 -6.56 -25.25
C ASP A 159 5.64 -7.97 -24.84
N LYS A 160 5.16 -8.99 -25.55
CA LYS A 160 5.57 -10.39 -25.34
C LYS A 160 7.08 -10.60 -25.46
N PRO A 161 7.85 -9.96 -26.38
CA PRO A 161 9.31 -10.01 -26.40
C PRO A 161 9.95 -9.50 -25.11
N TYR A 162 9.41 -8.46 -24.45
CA TYR A 162 9.88 -8.03 -23.12
C TYR A 162 9.73 -9.13 -22.08
N VAL A 163 8.54 -9.74 -21.99
CA VAL A 163 8.30 -10.84 -21.03
C VAL A 163 9.24 -12.01 -21.28
N SER A 164 9.48 -12.33 -22.56
CA SER A 164 10.44 -13.36 -22.96
C SER A 164 11.87 -13.04 -22.50
N ALA A 165 12.29 -11.79 -22.64
CA ALA A 165 13.62 -11.35 -22.19
C ALA A 165 13.75 -11.41 -20.65
N ILE A 166 12.71 -11.07 -19.90
CA ILE A 166 12.71 -11.23 -18.43
C ILE A 166 12.82 -12.70 -18.03
N ARG A 167 12.08 -13.60 -18.69
CA ARG A 167 12.23 -15.06 -18.50
C ARG A 167 13.67 -15.51 -18.69
N ASP A 168 14.32 -15.08 -19.76
CA ASP A 168 15.69 -15.48 -20.09
C ASP A 168 16.67 -14.95 -19.05
N ILE A 169 16.53 -13.70 -18.60
CA ILE A 169 17.32 -13.13 -17.49
C ILE A 169 17.18 -13.98 -16.22
N ILE A 170 15.96 -14.38 -15.86
CA ILE A 170 15.72 -15.20 -14.67
C ILE A 170 16.41 -16.57 -14.82
N ARG A 171 16.26 -17.22 -15.97
CA ARG A 171 16.97 -18.49 -16.25
C ARG A 171 18.47 -18.37 -16.10
N ASP A 172 19.05 -17.37 -16.75
CA ASP A 172 20.50 -17.13 -16.75
C ASP A 172 21.04 -16.76 -15.37
N SER A 173 20.15 -16.37 -14.45
CA SER A 173 20.50 -16.00 -13.07
C SER A 173 20.51 -17.19 -12.08
N GLY A 174 20.41 -18.42 -12.56
CA GLY A 174 20.48 -19.64 -11.73
C GLY A 174 19.14 -20.34 -11.51
N PHE A 175 18.12 -19.98 -12.26
CA PHE A 175 16.76 -20.57 -12.18
C PHE A 175 16.37 -21.32 -13.47
N ASP A 176 17.34 -21.86 -14.18
CA ASP A 176 17.15 -22.52 -15.47
C ASP A 176 16.42 -23.87 -15.38
N LYS A 177 16.51 -24.56 -14.24
CA LYS A 177 15.94 -25.90 -14.04
C LYS A 177 14.68 -25.92 -13.16
N VAL A 178 14.37 -24.85 -12.48
CA VAL A 178 13.14 -24.74 -11.67
C VAL A 178 11.95 -24.41 -12.56
N THR A 179 10.74 -24.82 -12.15
CA THR A 179 9.51 -24.48 -12.87
C THR A 179 9.29 -22.98 -12.87
N LEU A 180 9.21 -22.36 -14.06
CA LEU A 180 8.84 -20.97 -14.21
C LEU A 180 7.35 -20.81 -14.52
N PHE A 181 6.76 -19.72 -14.05
CA PHE A 181 5.33 -19.43 -14.28
C PHE A 181 5.08 -17.94 -14.50
N GLN A 182 3.94 -17.65 -15.13
CA GLN A 182 3.37 -16.29 -15.25
C GLN A 182 2.01 -16.26 -14.56
N CYS A 183 1.69 -15.14 -13.92
CA CYS A 183 0.36 -14.87 -13.41
C CYS A 183 -0.29 -13.72 -14.18
N ASP A 184 -1.58 -13.86 -14.45
CA ASP A 184 -2.39 -12.81 -15.08
C ASP A 184 -3.89 -13.16 -15.01
N TRP A 185 -4.74 -12.30 -15.58
CA TRP A 185 -6.11 -12.68 -15.94
C TRP A 185 -6.13 -13.52 -17.22
N SER A 186 -7.07 -14.45 -17.30
CA SER A 186 -7.13 -15.39 -18.44
C SER A 186 -7.15 -14.73 -19.82
N SER A 187 -7.76 -13.56 -19.95
CA SER A 187 -7.82 -12.79 -21.20
C SER A 187 -6.47 -12.29 -21.68
N ASN A 188 -5.51 -12.10 -20.79
CA ASN A 188 -4.21 -11.52 -21.10
C ASN A 188 -3.21 -12.54 -21.65
N PHE A 189 -3.38 -13.82 -21.35
CA PHE A 189 -2.46 -14.88 -21.82
C PHE A 189 -2.43 -15.05 -23.33
N THR A 190 -3.50 -14.71 -24.03
CA THR A 190 -3.52 -14.75 -25.51
C THR A 190 -2.56 -13.77 -26.15
N LYS A 191 -2.15 -12.71 -25.42
CA LYS A 191 -1.23 -11.67 -25.89
C LYS A 191 0.19 -11.87 -25.36
N ASN A 192 0.33 -12.14 -24.08
CA ASN A 192 1.60 -12.13 -23.36
C ASN A 192 2.05 -13.50 -22.85
N GLY A 193 1.22 -14.53 -22.95
CA GLY A 193 1.55 -15.87 -22.46
C GLY A 193 2.72 -16.50 -23.21
N LEU A 194 3.71 -16.98 -22.46
CA LEU A 194 4.83 -17.77 -23.00
C LEU A 194 4.50 -19.25 -22.90
N ASP A 195 4.65 -19.98 -24.01
CA ASP A 195 4.20 -21.37 -24.13
C ASP A 195 4.97 -22.36 -23.24
N ASP A 196 6.20 -22.01 -22.90
CA ASP A 196 7.09 -22.79 -22.06
C ASP A 196 6.97 -22.51 -20.56
N LEU A 197 6.05 -21.61 -20.15
CA LEU A 197 5.77 -21.32 -18.76
C LEU A 197 4.43 -21.92 -18.32
N VAL A 198 4.29 -22.17 -17.01
CA VAL A 198 2.98 -22.44 -16.40
C VAL A 198 2.21 -21.12 -16.32
N TRP A 199 0.92 -21.14 -16.63
CA TRP A 199 0.05 -19.97 -16.51
C TRP A 199 -0.85 -20.11 -15.29
N THR A 200 -0.85 -19.13 -14.43
CA THR A 200 -1.63 -19.09 -13.19
C THR A 200 -2.54 -17.88 -13.16
N MET A 201 -3.63 -17.97 -12.39
CA MET A 201 -4.67 -16.95 -12.33
C MET A 201 -4.55 -16.15 -11.04
N ASN A 202 -4.95 -14.87 -11.09
CA ASN A 202 -5.12 -14.01 -9.92
C ASN A 202 -6.57 -13.54 -9.82
N PHE A 203 -7.23 -13.78 -8.70
CA PHE A 203 -8.58 -13.30 -8.40
C PHE A 203 -8.86 -13.35 -6.89
N GLY A 204 -9.92 -12.68 -6.45
CA GLY A 204 -10.24 -12.58 -5.03
C GLY A 204 -11.42 -13.42 -4.57
N THR A 205 -11.73 -13.31 -3.29
CA THR A 205 -12.93 -13.87 -2.67
C THR A 205 -14.19 -13.45 -3.42
N GLY A 206 -15.15 -14.37 -3.54
CA GLY A 206 -16.40 -14.17 -4.26
C GLY A 206 -16.30 -14.36 -5.78
N ALA A 207 -15.13 -14.69 -6.34
CA ALA A 207 -14.98 -15.00 -7.76
C ALA A 207 -15.65 -16.34 -8.10
N ASN A 208 -16.19 -16.43 -9.29
CA ASN A 208 -16.68 -17.70 -9.86
C ASN A 208 -15.49 -18.49 -10.40
N ILE A 209 -14.99 -19.44 -9.61
CA ILE A 209 -13.77 -20.21 -9.90
C ILE A 209 -13.85 -20.97 -11.22
N GLU A 210 -14.99 -21.54 -11.53
CA GLU A 210 -15.18 -22.25 -12.80
C GLU A 210 -15.02 -21.32 -14.01
N ASN A 211 -15.62 -20.12 -13.96
CA ASN A 211 -15.47 -19.12 -15.01
C ASN A 211 -14.04 -18.60 -15.12
N GLU A 212 -13.34 -18.38 -14.00
CA GLU A 212 -11.95 -17.92 -14.00
C GLU A 212 -11.02 -18.91 -14.70
N PHE A 213 -11.20 -20.21 -14.50
CA PHE A 213 -10.38 -21.24 -15.12
C PHE A 213 -10.88 -21.74 -16.48
N LYS A 214 -12.11 -21.41 -16.89
CA LYS A 214 -12.71 -21.89 -18.15
C LYS A 214 -11.83 -21.58 -19.35
N LYS A 215 -11.48 -20.30 -19.54
CA LYS A 215 -10.66 -19.87 -20.68
C LYS A 215 -9.26 -20.45 -20.66
N LEU A 216 -8.65 -20.55 -19.48
CA LEU A 216 -7.34 -21.19 -19.32
C LEU A 216 -7.42 -22.68 -19.69
N GLY A 217 -8.47 -23.38 -19.27
CA GLY A 217 -8.71 -24.77 -19.61
C GLY A 217 -8.93 -25.00 -21.11
N GLU A 218 -9.57 -24.05 -21.80
CA GLU A 218 -9.75 -24.10 -23.26
C GLU A 218 -8.40 -23.91 -23.99
N LEU A 219 -7.56 -22.97 -23.52
CA LEU A 219 -6.26 -22.68 -24.12
C LEU A 219 -5.21 -23.73 -23.81
N ARG A 220 -5.26 -24.30 -22.60
CA ARG A 220 -4.27 -25.27 -22.08
C ARG A 220 -4.93 -26.41 -21.29
N PRO A 221 -5.66 -27.31 -21.93
CA PRO A 221 -6.45 -28.34 -21.25
C PRO A 221 -5.64 -29.33 -20.41
N GLU A 222 -4.34 -29.46 -20.68
CA GLU A 222 -3.42 -30.38 -19.98
C GLU A 222 -2.52 -29.64 -18.94
N SER A 223 -2.72 -28.33 -18.74
CA SER A 223 -1.94 -27.58 -17.74
C SER A 223 -2.51 -27.74 -16.34
N PRO A 224 -1.68 -27.84 -15.30
CA PRO A 224 -2.16 -27.74 -13.92
C PRO A 224 -2.79 -26.38 -13.67
N GLN A 225 -3.84 -26.36 -12.87
CA GLN A 225 -4.54 -25.13 -12.50
C GLN A 225 -4.06 -24.62 -11.13
N MET A 226 -3.79 -23.30 -11.07
CA MET A 226 -3.39 -22.62 -9.84
C MET A 226 -3.89 -21.17 -9.84
N CYS A 227 -4.45 -20.76 -8.70
CA CYS A 227 -4.64 -19.36 -8.37
C CYS A 227 -3.40 -18.88 -7.60
N SER A 228 -2.56 -18.09 -8.24
CA SER A 228 -1.29 -17.62 -7.64
C SER A 228 -1.44 -16.43 -6.72
N GLU A 229 -2.57 -15.73 -6.80
CA GLU A 229 -3.03 -14.77 -5.80
C GLU A 229 -4.55 -14.92 -5.61
N PHE A 230 -4.93 -15.52 -4.49
CA PHE A 230 -6.31 -15.50 -4.03
C PHE A 230 -6.43 -14.49 -2.90
N TRP A 231 -7.06 -13.34 -3.16
CA TRP A 231 -7.07 -12.21 -2.25
C TRP A 231 -8.00 -12.44 -1.07
N SER A 232 -7.40 -12.57 0.13
CA SER A 232 -8.11 -12.85 1.39
C SER A 232 -8.84 -11.66 1.99
N GLY A 233 -8.40 -10.47 1.66
CA GLY A 233 -8.87 -9.19 2.13
C GLY A 233 -8.55 -8.09 1.12
N TRP A 234 -8.21 -6.90 1.61
CA TRP A 234 -7.74 -5.79 0.80
C TRP A 234 -6.89 -4.83 1.63
N PHE A 235 -6.20 -3.92 0.97
CA PHE A 235 -5.34 -2.91 1.60
C PHE A 235 -6.09 -1.61 1.85
N ASP A 236 -5.63 -0.86 2.84
CA ASP A 236 -6.16 0.46 3.19
C ASP A 236 -5.38 1.59 2.52
N LYS A 237 -6.08 2.71 2.30
CA LYS A 237 -5.55 3.93 1.71
C LYS A 237 -5.77 5.10 2.67
N TRP A 238 -4.83 6.04 2.72
CA TRP A 238 -5.01 7.27 3.49
C TRP A 238 -6.24 8.05 3.03
N GLY A 239 -7.13 8.38 3.96
CA GLY A 239 -8.41 9.01 3.69
C GLY A 239 -9.49 8.08 3.15
N GLY A 240 -9.17 6.79 2.98
CA GLY A 240 -10.13 5.74 2.64
C GLY A 240 -10.67 5.03 3.87
N ARG A 241 -11.72 4.25 3.72
CA ARG A 241 -12.26 3.42 4.80
C ARG A 241 -11.43 2.17 4.98
N HIS A 242 -11.41 1.65 6.20
CA HIS A 242 -10.82 0.36 6.49
C HIS A 242 -11.53 -0.76 5.70
N GLU A 243 -10.74 -1.57 5.01
CA GLU A 243 -11.23 -2.67 4.17
C GLU A 243 -11.30 -3.96 4.98
N THR A 244 -12.45 -4.62 4.93
CA THR A 244 -12.67 -5.94 5.52
C THR A 244 -13.40 -6.84 4.54
N ARG A 245 -13.22 -8.15 4.66
CA ARG A 245 -13.89 -9.17 3.84
C ARG A 245 -14.30 -10.37 4.68
N GLY A 246 -15.45 -10.95 4.33
CA GLY A 246 -16.01 -12.08 5.05
C GLY A 246 -15.14 -13.34 4.97
N SER A 247 -14.97 -14.04 6.09
CA SER A 247 -14.22 -15.29 6.16
C SER A 247 -14.86 -16.42 5.37
N LYS A 248 -16.20 -16.50 5.37
CA LYS A 248 -16.95 -17.60 4.72
C LYS A 248 -16.71 -17.68 3.22
N GLU A 249 -16.70 -16.53 2.52
CA GLU A 249 -16.44 -16.49 1.09
C GLU A 249 -14.99 -16.89 0.77
N MET A 250 -14.03 -16.45 1.58
CA MET A 250 -12.63 -16.84 1.44
C MET A 250 -12.44 -18.35 1.64
N VAL A 251 -12.93 -18.88 2.75
CA VAL A 251 -12.82 -20.32 3.08
C VAL A 251 -13.56 -21.16 2.05
N GLY A 252 -14.76 -20.73 1.63
CA GLY A 252 -15.57 -21.42 0.60
C GLY A 252 -14.86 -21.49 -0.75
N GLY A 253 -14.24 -20.38 -1.20
CA GLY A 253 -13.48 -20.35 -2.43
C GLY A 253 -12.24 -21.25 -2.41
N LEU A 254 -11.50 -21.26 -1.30
CA LEU A 254 -10.34 -22.14 -1.13
C LEU A 254 -10.76 -23.62 -1.10
N LYS A 255 -11.87 -23.92 -0.41
CA LYS A 255 -12.42 -25.28 -0.39
C LYS A 255 -12.84 -25.74 -1.78
N GLU A 256 -13.53 -24.90 -2.54
CA GLU A 256 -13.92 -25.22 -3.92
C GLU A 256 -12.71 -25.50 -4.81
N MET A 257 -11.64 -24.70 -4.70
CA MET A 257 -10.40 -24.95 -5.43
C MET A 257 -9.80 -26.31 -5.06
N LEU A 258 -9.69 -26.63 -3.79
CA LEU A 258 -9.14 -27.91 -3.31
C LEU A 258 -9.98 -29.09 -3.77
N ASP A 259 -11.32 -29.01 -3.70
CA ASP A 259 -12.23 -30.06 -4.18
C ASP A 259 -12.08 -30.32 -5.68
N LYS A 260 -11.67 -29.32 -6.45
CA LYS A 260 -11.38 -29.41 -7.90
C LYS A 260 -9.92 -29.75 -8.23
N GLY A 261 -9.06 -29.97 -7.22
CA GLY A 261 -7.64 -30.23 -7.41
C GLY A 261 -6.83 -29.02 -7.87
N ILE A 262 -7.30 -27.81 -7.63
CA ILE A 262 -6.67 -26.55 -8.01
C ILE A 262 -5.74 -26.10 -6.87
N SER A 263 -4.50 -25.79 -7.21
CA SER A 263 -3.51 -25.19 -6.30
C SER A 263 -3.80 -23.72 -6.05
N PHE A 264 -3.37 -23.19 -4.91
CA PHE A 264 -3.55 -21.77 -4.58
C PHE A 264 -2.37 -21.16 -3.82
N SER A 265 -2.24 -19.84 -3.90
CA SER A 265 -1.51 -19.01 -2.96
C SER A 265 -2.46 -17.98 -2.33
N LEU A 266 -2.60 -18.00 -1.01
CA LEU A 266 -3.48 -17.08 -0.29
C LEU A 266 -2.79 -15.74 -0.07
N TYR A 267 -3.20 -14.75 -0.82
CA TYR A 267 -2.67 -13.39 -0.79
C TYR A 267 -3.60 -12.45 -0.01
N MET A 268 -3.29 -11.91 1.13
CA MET A 268 -2.16 -12.25 2.02
C MET A 268 -2.62 -13.30 3.04
N THR A 269 -1.76 -14.19 3.40
CA THR A 269 -1.93 -15.00 4.61
C THR A 269 -1.51 -14.23 5.85
N HIS A 270 -0.44 -13.44 5.71
CA HIS A 270 0.02 -12.42 6.65
C HIS A 270 0.58 -11.25 5.87
N GLY A 271 -0.02 -10.07 6.01
CA GLY A 271 0.42 -8.89 5.28
C GLY A 271 1.63 -8.21 5.91
N GLY A 272 1.64 -8.04 7.22
CA GLY A 272 2.70 -7.35 7.96
C GLY A 272 2.62 -5.84 7.83
N THR A 273 3.77 -5.18 7.80
CA THR A 273 3.91 -3.72 7.87
C THR A 273 4.82 -3.19 6.76
N SER A 274 4.39 -2.15 6.08
CA SER A 274 5.24 -1.41 5.13
C SER A 274 6.02 -0.34 5.90
N TRP A 275 7.12 -0.74 6.52
CA TRP A 275 7.95 0.08 7.39
C TRP A 275 8.46 1.35 6.70
N GLY A 276 8.62 2.42 7.48
CA GLY A 276 9.20 3.66 6.97
C GLY A 276 8.44 4.23 5.77
N HIS A 277 9.12 4.39 4.65
CA HIS A 277 8.59 4.93 3.39
C HIS A 277 8.15 3.88 2.36
N TRP A 278 8.07 2.59 2.74
CA TRP A 278 7.89 1.52 1.76
C TRP A 278 6.44 1.31 1.27
N ALA A 279 5.42 1.88 1.90
CA ALA A 279 4.07 1.84 1.37
C ALA A 279 3.99 2.60 0.04
N GLY A 280 3.33 2.02 -0.96
CA GLY A 280 3.15 2.59 -2.28
C GLY A 280 1.91 3.48 -2.42
N ALA A 281 1.39 3.56 -3.63
CA ALA A 281 0.14 4.24 -3.96
C ALA A 281 -0.53 3.58 -5.15
N ASN A 282 -1.86 3.66 -5.23
CA ASN A 282 -2.63 3.13 -6.36
C ASN A 282 -3.08 4.21 -7.32
N SER A 283 -3.35 3.80 -8.56
CA SER A 283 -3.95 4.57 -9.65
C SER A 283 -5.19 3.84 -10.21
N PRO A 284 -6.09 4.47 -10.98
CA PRO A 284 -6.02 5.84 -11.53
C PRO A 284 -6.16 6.90 -10.44
N GLY A 285 -5.66 8.11 -10.73
CA GLY A 285 -5.48 9.16 -9.75
C GLY A 285 -4.30 8.86 -8.83
N PHE A 286 -4.38 9.34 -7.58
CA PHE A 286 -3.36 9.09 -6.57
C PHE A 286 -4.01 8.69 -5.25
N SER A 287 -3.82 7.44 -4.85
CA SER A 287 -4.37 6.87 -3.62
C SER A 287 -3.24 6.21 -2.82
N PRO A 288 -2.58 6.97 -1.92
CA PRO A 288 -1.45 6.45 -1.15
C PRO A 288 -1.90 5.45 -0.10
N ASP A 289 -1.15 4.34 -0.01
CA ASP A 289 -1.42 3.25 0.90
C ASP A 289 -0.95 3.58 2.32
N VAL A 290 -1.65 3.05 3.32
CA VAL A 290 -1.28 3.21 4.74
C VAL A 290 -0.05 2.35 5.08
N THR A 291 0.54 2.59 6.24
CA THR A 291 1.70 1.84 6.73
C THR A 291 1.37 0.39 7.06
N SER A 292 0.23 0.13 7.67
CA SER A 292 -0.23 -1.23 7.96
C SER A 292 -0.60 -1.96 6.67
N TYR A 293 -0.04 -3.13 6.48
CA TYR A 293 -0.47 -4.06 5.44
C TYR A 293 -1.25 -5.23 6.05
N ASP A 294 -2.06 -4.93 7.06
CA ASP A 294 -2.90 -5.94 7.75
C ASP A 294 -3.73 -6.76 6.78
N TYR A 295 -4.25 -6.12 5.73
CA TYR A 295 -4.94 -6.76 4.60
C TYR A 295 -6.22 -7.50 4.99
N ASP A 296 -6.66 -7.39 6.25
CA ASP A 296 -7.69 -8.26 6.82
C ASP A 296 -7.34 -9.76 6.65
N ALA A 297 -6.04 -10.07 6.72
CA ALA A 297 -5.49 -11.39 6.50
C ALA A 297 -5.80 -12.35 7.68
N PRO A 298 -5.73 -13.67 7.48
CA PRO A 298 -5.91 -14.64 8.56
C PRO A 298 -4.95 -14.44 9.75
N ILE A 299 -3.71 -14.05 9.49
CA ILE A 299 -2.74 -13.64 10.51
C ILE A 299 -2.68 -12.11 10.46
N ASN A 300 -3.06 -11.43 11.55
CA ASN A 300 -3.08 -9.98 11.57
C ASN A 300 -1.67 -9.37 11.56
N GLU A 301 -1.56 -8.04 11.44
CA GLU A 301 -0.30 -7.32 11.34
C GLU A 301 0.70 -7.68 12.45
N ALA A 302 0.22 -7.86 13.68
CA ALA A 302 1.03 -8.23 14.84
C ALA A 302 1.35 -9.73 14.93
N GLY A 303 0.92 -10.55 13.97
CA GLY A 303 1.13 -12.00 13.98
C GLY A 303 0.22 -12.76 14.94
N GLN A 304 -0.95 -12.23 15.22
CA GLN A 304 -1.95 -12.87 16.06
C GLN A 304 -2.97 -13.62 15.22
N VAL A 305 -3.57 -14.64 15.83
CA VAL A 305 -4.64 -15.43 15.25
C VAL A 305 -5.93 -14.62 15.18
N THR A 306 -6.61 -14.67 14.03
CA THR A 306 -7.93 -14.08 13.83
C THR A 306 -9.02 -15.16 13.74
N PRO A 307 -10.32 -14.83 13.83
CA PRO A 307 -11.39 -15.78 13.52
C PRO A 307 -11.24 -16.41 12.13
N LYS A 308 -10.83 -15.60 11.13
CA LYS A 308 -10.56 -16.04 9.75
C LYS A 308 -9.47 -17.13 9.69
N TYR A 309 -8.42 -17.01 10.52
CA TYR A 309 -7.39 -18.02 10.66
C TYR A 309 -7.97 -19.37 11.17
N MET A 310 -8.81 -19.31 12.21
CA MET A 310 -9.37 -20.51 12.83
C MET A 310 -10.32 -21.23 11.88
N GLU A 311 -11.19 -20.52 11.19
CA GLU A 311 -12.10 -21.09 10.19
C GLU A 311 -11.32 -21.74 9.02
N LEU A 312 -10.28 -21.05 8.54
CA LEU A 312 -9.42 -21.58 7.49
C LEU A 312 -8.65 -22.81 7.95
N ARG A 313 -8.09 -22.80 9.16
CA ARG A 313 -7.38 -23.95 9.74
C ARG A 313 -8.29 -25.18 9.85
N GLU A 314 -9.53 -25.00 10.30
CA GLU A 314 -10.51 -26.09 10.40
C GLU A 314 -10.77 -26.71 9.03
N MET A 315 -10.98 -25.88 8.01
CA MET A 315 -11.20 -26.37 6.65
C MET A 315 -9.96 -27.09 6.11
N LEU A 316 -8.76 -26.50 6.23
CA LEU A 316 -7.51 -27.09 5.71
C LEU A 316 -7.10 -28.38 6.42
N ALA A 317 -7.50 -28.57 7.67
CA ALA A 317 -7.27 -29.84 8.40
C ALA A 317 -7.91 -31.03 7.68
N GLY A 318 -9.04 -30.84 6.99
CA GLY A 318 -9.69 -31.86 6.17
C GLY A 318 -8.93 -32.29 4.92
N TYR A 319 -7.94 -31.50 4.50
CA TYR A 319 -7.09 -31.76 3.32
C TYR A 319 -5.63 -32.07 3.71
N SER A 320 -5.39 -32.45 4.93
CA SER A 320 -4.08 -32.84 5.44
C SER A 320 -4.05 -34.30 5.80
N ASP A 321 -3.06 -35.06 5.33
CA ASP A 321 -2.86 -36.48 5.67
C ASP A 321 -2.40 -36.67 7.13
N LYS A 322 -1.97 -35.59 7.78
CA LYS A 322 -1.50 -35.64 9.18
C LYS A 322 -2.20 -34.55 9.99
N LYS A 323 -2.26 -34.77 11.30
CA LYS A 323 -2.71 -33.77 12.25
C LYS A 323 -1.86 -32.48 12.09
N LEU A 324 -2.53 -31.33 11.98
CA LEU A 324 -1.84 -30.06 11.89
C LEU A 324 -1.05 -29.77 13.17
N PRO A 325 0.14 -29.14 13.05
CA PRO A 325 0.91 -28.70 14.21
C PRO A 325 0.11 -27.75 15.11
N SER A 326 0.49 -27.65 16.37
CA SER A 326 -0.08 -26.65 17.28
C SER A 326 0.26 -25.24 16.79
N ILE A 327 -0.67 -24.31 17.02
CA ILE A 327 -0.46 -22.90 16.72
C ILE A 327 0.67 -22.36 17.61
N PRO A 328 1.69 -21.67 17.05
CA PRO A 328 2.75 -21.06 17.84
C PRO A 328 2.19 -20.04 18.85
N LYS A 329 2.91 -19.88 19.94
CA LYS A 329 2.58 -18.85 20.93
C LYS A 329 2.74 -17.45 20.31
N GLU A 330 1.77 -16.61 20.56
CA GLU A 330 1.83 -15.19 20.21
C GLU A 330 2.85 -14.47 21.08
N PHE A 331 3.43 -13.38 20.55
CA PHE A 331 4.34 -12.52 21.31
C PHE A 331 3.56 -11.71 22.36
N PRO A 332 4.21 -11.36 23.51
CA PRO A 332 3.55 -10.54 24.51
C PRO A 332 3.16 -9.17 23.95
N VAL A 333 2.00 -8.68 24.33
CA VAL A 333 1.52 -7.33 24.03
C VAL A 333 1.55 -6.51 25.31
N ILE A 334 2.02 -5.26 25.21
CA ILE A 334 2.13 -4.34 26.34
C ILE A 334 1.43 -3.00 26.04
N ASN A 335 0.99 -2.33 27.10
CA ASN A 335 0.69 -0.90 27.06
C ASN A 335 1.93 -0.12 27.43
N VAL A 336 2.16 0.99 26.75
CA VAL A 336 3.19 1.96 27.10
C VAL A 336 2.50 3.23 27.59
N PRO A 337 2.77 3.68 28.81
CA PRO A 337 2.18 4.92 29.33
C PRO A 337 2.53 6.11 28.45
N LYS A 338 1.75 7.20 28.56
CA LYS A 338 1.99 8.44 27.83
C LYS A 338 3.43 8.91 27.93
N ILE A 339 4.08 8.99 26.78
CA ILE A 339 5.43 9.52 26.60
C ILE A 339 5.28 11.00 26.29
N GLN A 340 5.81 11.85 27.17
CA GLN A 340 5.85 13.30 26.96
C GLN A 340 7.11 13.64 26.15
N PHE A 341 6.96 14.35 25.07
CA PHE A 341 8.08 14.85 24.29
C PHE A 341 8.69 16.07 25.00
N THR A 342 9.99 16.16 25.01
CA THR A 342 10.75 17.17 25.77
C THR A 342 11.61 18.07 24.91
N GLU A 343 11.82 17.69 23.65
CA GLU A 343 12.67 18.41 22.71
C GLU A 343 12.02 18.49 21.33
N VAL A 344 12.31 19.57 20.63
CA VAL A 344 11.89 19.80 19.24
C VAL A 344 13.05 20.36 18.42
N ALA A 345 13.16 19.90 17.17
CA ALA A 345 14.00 20.49 16.13
C ALA A 345 13.09 21.09 15.07
N PRO A 346 12.83 22.42 15.11
CA PRO A 346 11.96 23.07 14.13
C PRO A 346 12.53 22.92 12.71
N LEU A 347 11.67 22.59 11.74
CA LEU A 347 12.09 22.27 10.38
C LEU A 347 12.88 23.43 9.72
N PHE A 348 12.34 24.63 9.78
CA PHE A 348 12.95 25.80 9.12
C PHE A 348 14.27 26.27 9.76
N GLU A 349 14.56 25.83 10.98
CA GLU A 349 15.83 26.07 11.69
C GLU A 349 16.87 24.98 11.41
N ASN A 350 16.48 23.90 10.73
CA ASN A 350 17.29 22.71 10.48
C ASN A 350 17.42 22.39 8.99
N LEU A 351 17.29 23.39 8.11
CA LEU A 351 17.43 23.18 6.68
C LEU A 351 18.89 22.86 6.32
N PRO A 352 19.14 21.88 5.43
CA PRO A 352 20.48 21.63 4.87
C PRO A 352 20.91 22.76 3.93
N ALA A 353 22.07 22.63 3.31
CA ALA A 353 22.48 23.57 2.25
C ALA A 353 21.53 23.46 1.04
N PRO A 354 21.11 24.60 0.46
CA PRO A 354 20.22 24.59 -0.69
C PRO A 354 20.93 24.26 -1.99
N HIS A 355 20.18 23.70 -2.93
CA HIS A 355 20.53 23.62 -4.34
C HIS A 355 19.93 24.84 -5.07
N ALA A 356 20.77 25.72 -5.60
CA ALA A 356 20.30 26.84 -6.41
C ALA A 356 19.91 26.35 -7.81
N SER A 357 18.73 26.75 -8.28
CA SER A 357 18.24 26.40 -9.61
C SER A 357 17.36 27.49 -10.17
N MET A 358 17.51 27.80 -11.47
CA MET A 358 16.62 28.72 -12.15
C MET A 358 15.18 28.18 -12.16
N ASP A 359 15.03 26.92 -12.45
CA ASP A 359 13.76 26.22 -12.59
C ASP A 359 13.55 25.19 -11.50
N ILE A 360 12.29 24.74 -11.37
CA ILE A 360 11.93 23.62 -10.50
C ILE A 360 12.73 22.36 -10.89
N GLN A 361 13.17 21.61 -9.87
CA GLN A 361 13.79 20.30 -10.02
C GLN A 361 13.02 19.28 -9.20
N THR A 362 12.88 18.05 -9.72
CA THR A 362 12.29 16.92 -8.99
C THR A 362 13.27 16.38 -7.94
N MET A 363 12.78 15.56 -7.01
CA MET A 363 13.63 14.89 -6.03
C MET A 363 14.70 14.02 -6.70
N GLU A 364 14.31 13.26 -7.73
CA GLU A 364 15.20 12.37 -8.47
C GLU A 364 16.33 13.14 -9.17
N ALA A 365 16.05 14.31 -9.73
CA ALA A 365 17.05 15.17 -10.35
C ALA A 365 18.10 15.66 -9.33
N LEU A 366 17.72 15.77 -8.06
CA LEU A 366 18.59 16.18 -6.95
C LEU A 366 19.12 14.97 -6.15
N ASN A 367 19.05 13.78 -6.73
CA ASN A 367 19.51 12.52 -6.13
C ASN A 367 18.86 12.19 -4.78
N GLN A 368 17.57 12.49 -4.64
CA GLN A 368 16.76 12.18 -3.46
C GLN A 368 15.66 11.18 -3.82
N GLY A 369 15.58 10.06 -3.10
CA GLY A 369 14.57 9.03 -3.32
C GLY A 369 13.28 9.26 -2.52
N TRP A 370 13.42 9.61 -1.26
CA TRP A 370 12.33 9.67 -0.30
C TRP A 370 12.45 10.87 0.63
N GLY A 371 11.40 11.14 1.40
CA GLY A 371 11.32 12.24 2.34
C GLY A 371 10.53 13.42 1.81
N SER A 372 11.00 14.63 2.11
CA SER A 372 10.37 15.88 1.69
C SER A 372 11.34 16.78 0.95
N ILE A 373 10.81 17.76 0.25
CA ILE A 373 11.60 18.74 -0.48
C ILE A 373 10.98 20.13 -0.28
N LEU A 374 11.81 21.12 0.01
CA LEU A 374 11.38 22.51 0.20
C LEU A 374 11.87 23.38 -0.95
N TYR A 375 10.95 24.05 -1.58
CA TYR A 375 11.21 25.02 -2.65
C TYR A 375 11.02 26.44 -2.12
N ARG A 376 12.07 27.24 -2.15
CA ARG A 376 12.07 28.63 -1.67
C ARG A 376 12.40 29.61 -2.79
N THR A 377 11.58 30.64 -2.93
CA THR A 377 11.87 31.75 -3.84
C THR A 377 11.37 33.07 -3.26
N LYS A 378 11.69 34.18 -3.93
CA LYS A 378 11.18 35.51 -3.63
C LYS A 378 10.04 35.86 -4.56
N THR A 379 8.99 36.48 -4.02
CA THR A 379 7.83 36.89 -4.81
C THR A 379 8.04 38.27 -5.44
N PRO A 380 7.43 38.56 -6.60
CA PRO A 380 7.24 39.93 -7.05
C PRO A 380 6.27 40.70 -6.13
N ALA A 381 6.19 41.99 -6.28
CA ALA A 381 5.12 42.78 -5.65
C ALA A 381 3.77 42.39 -6.24
N VAL A 382 2.85 41.94 -5.40
CA VAL A 382 1.48 41.56 -5.78
C VAL A 382 0.49 42.40 -4.97
N PRO A 383 -0.12 43.42 -5.58
CA PRO A 383 -0.88 44.44 -4.85
C PRO A 383 -2.23 43.95 -4.34
N THR A 384 -2.73 42.84 -4.89
CA THR A 384 -4.04 42.27 -4.56
C THR A 384 -3.88 40.76 -4.21
N GLN A 385 -4.96 40.12 -3.95
CA GLN A 385 -4.98 38.64 -3.86
C GLN A 385 -4.55 37.99 -5.18
N SER A 386 -3.79 36.94 -5.12
CA SER A 386 -3.30 36.18 -6.29
C SER A 386 -3.69 34.71 -6.23
N VAL A 387 -3.63 34.05 -7.38
CA VAL A 387 -3.77 32.61 -7.49
C VAL A 387 -2.39 32.00 -7.69
N LEU A 388 -1.93 31.21 -6.74
CA LEU A 388 -0.78 30.33 -6.90
C LEU A 388 -1.24 29.07 -7.63
N THR A 389 -0.60 28.71 -8.72
CA THR A 389 -0.80 27.47 -9.44
C THR A 389 0.48 26.63 -9.35
N ILE A 390 0.40 25.47 -8.70
CA ILE A 390 1.43 24.44 -8.74
C ILE A 390 0.92 23.37 -9.69
N THR A 391 1.49 23.31 -10.88
CA THR A 391 0.90 22.50 -11.96
C THR A 391 0.82 21.03 -11.59
N ASP A 392 1.84 20.52 -10.89
CA ASP A 392 1.88 19.11 -10.49
C ASP A 392 2.75 18.93 -9.23
N ALA A 393 2.12 18.91 -8.05
CA ALA A 393 2.78 18.69 -6.78
C ALA A 393 2.63 17.21 -6.36
N HIS A 394 3.71 16.51 -6.16
CA HIS A 394 3.79 15.11 -5.76
C HIS A 394 4.45 14.98 -4.38
N ASP A 395 3.69 14.90 -3.27
CA ASP A 395 2.23 14.58 -3.24
C ASP A 395 1.42 15.52 -2.35
N PHE A 396 1.94 15.91 -1.17
CA PHE A 396 1.29 16.81 -0.23
C PHE A 396 2.13 18.07 -0.06
N ALA A 397 1.63 19.19 -0.52
CA ALA A 397 2.35 20.46 -0.49
C ALA A 397 1.75 21.42 0.55
N GLN A 398 2.60 22.05 1.35
CA GLN A 398 2.26 23.16 2.24
C GLN A 398 2.90 24.43 1.76
N VAL A 399 2.16 25.51 1.72
CA VAL A 399 2.58 26.83 1.21
C VAL A 399 2.69 27.83 2.34
N PHE A 400 3.84 28.46 2.45
CA PHE A 400 4.13 29.46 3.47
C PHE A 400 4.56 30.80 2.82
N ILE A 401 4.11 31.90 3.41
CA ILE A 401 4.62 33.25 3.10
C ILE A 401 5.29 33.81 4.35
N ASN A 402 6.56 34.17 4.24
CA ASN A 402 7.38 34.65 5.35
C ASN A 402 7.28 33.76 6.61
N GLY A 403 7.30 32.45 6.42
CA GLY A 403 7.20 31.45 7.48
C GLY A 403 5.78 31.19 8.01
N LYS A 404 4.78 31.91 7.55
CA LYS A 404 3.38 31.68 7.95
C LYS A 404 2.69 30.73 6.98
N LEU A 405 2.10 29.66 7.50
CA LEU A 405 1.30 28.71 6.70
C LEU A 405 0.06 29.42 6.13
N ILE A 406 -0.11 29.31 4.81
CA ILE A 406 -1.26 29.80 4.08
C ILE A 406 -2.28 28.68 3.83
N GLY A 407 -1.80 27.48 3.47
CA GLY A 407 -2.64 26.32 3.22
C GLY A 407 -1.86 25.15 2.64
N SER A 408 -2.58 24.15 2.20
CA SER A 408 -2.02 22.95 1.61
C SER A 408 -2.67 22.60 0.27
N ILE A 409 -1.96 21.84 -0.54
CA ILE A 409 -2.41 21.26 -1.80
C ILE A 409 -2.23 19.75 -1.69
N ASP A 410 -3.31 19.01 -1.93
CA ASP A 410 -3.35 17.55 -1.79
C ASP A 410 -3.56 16.91 -3.17
N ARG A 411 -2.58 16.14 -3.63
CA ARG A 411 -2.64 15.41 -4.91
C ARG A 411 -3.83 14.45 -4.99
N ARG A 412 -4.25 13.85 -3.87
CA ARG A 412 -5.40 12.93 -3.84
C ARG A 412 -6.69 13.59 -4.33
N ASN A 413 -6.84 14.89 -4.09
CA ASN A 413 -7.99 15.69 -4.46
C ASN A 413 -7.83 16.40 -5.80
N HIS A 414 -6.75 16.15 -6.53
CA HIS A 414 -6.39 16.84 -7.78
C HIS A 414 -6.25 18.37 -7.62
N GLU A 415 -5.92 18.82 -6.42
CA GLU A 415 -5.71 20.23 -6.12
C GLU A 415 -4.45 20.77 -6.82
N LYS A 416 -4.53 21.96 -7.39
CA LYS A 416 -3.42 22.61 -8.09
C LYS A 416 -3.28 24.09 -7.79
N THR A 417 -4.31 24.69 -7.23
CA THR A 417 -4.38 26.14 -7.04
C THR A 417 -4.66 26.52 -5.59
N MET A 418 -4.17 27.69 -5.22
CA MET A 418 -4.41 28.27 -3.90
C MET A 418 -4.46 29.80 -4.00
N LEU A 419 -5.31 30.43 -3.19
CA LEU A 419 -5.31 31.88 -3.05
C LEU A 419 -4.22 32.32 -2.07
N LEU A 420 -3.38 33.28 -2.52
CA LEU A 420 -2.39 33.95 -1.69
C LEU A 420 -2.83 35.39 -1.40
N PRO A 421 -2.47 35.96 -0.25
CA PRO A 421 -2.70 37.37 0.05
C PRO A 421 -1.87 38.29 -0.83
N ALA A 422 -2.11 39.60 -0.76
CA ALA A 422 -1.22 40.59 -1.29
C ALA A 422 0.20 40.42 -0.71
N MET A 423 1.22 40.59 -1.54
CA MET A 423 2.63 40.39 -1.18
C MET A 423 3.50 41.57 -1.61
N LYS A 424 4.55 41.82 -0.86
CA LYS A 424 5.58 42.79 -1.20
C LYS A 424 6.65 42.11 -2.07
N GLU A 425 7.35 42.94 -2.84
CA GLU A 425 8.53 42.47 -3.54
C GLU A 425 9.54 41.90 -2.54
N GLY A 426 10.04 40.70 -2.82
CA GLY A 426 11.01 40.03 -1.98
C GLY A 426 10.41 39.26 -0.80
N ASP A 427 9.08 39.18 -0.62
CA ASP A 427 8.48 38.28 0.33
C ASP A 427 8.92 36.84 0.02
N GLN A 428 9.15 36.06 1.07
CA GLN A 428 9.62 34.70 0.92
C GLN A 428 8.43 33.73 0.74
N LEU A 429 8.43 33.05 -0.38
CA LEU A 429 7.53 31.92 -0.64
C LEU A 429 8.26 30.62 -0.39
N ASP A 430 7.71 29.78 0.49
CA ASP A 430 8.17 28.42 0.73
C ASP A 430 7.06 27.43 0.35
N ILE A 431 7.42 26.39 -0.41
CA ILE A 431 6.54 25.28 -0.75
C ILE A 431 7.22 24.01 -0.25
N LEU A 432 6.70 23.43 0.83
CA LEU A 432 7.17 22.18 1.41
C LEU A 432 6.33 21.02 0.82
N VAL A 433 6.97 20.14 0.06
CA VAL A 433 6.32 18.97 -0.55
C VAL A 433 6.80 17.70 0.12
N GLU A 434 5.87 16.96 0.73
CA GLU A 434 6.13 15.60 1.20
C GLU A 434 5.86 14.61 0.09
N ALA A 435 6.84 13.76 -0.19
CA ALA A 435 6.66 12.60 -1.05
C ALA A 435 6.03 11.46 -0.27
N MET A 436 4.90 10.98 -0.72
CA MET A 436 4.32 9.71 -0.30
C MET A 436 4.82 8.58 -1.21
N GLY A 437 4.26 7.38 -1.10
CA GLY A 437 4.66 6.27 -1.94
C GLY A 437 4.50 6.56 -3.44
N ARG A 438 5.46 6.10 -4.25
CA ARG A 438 5.30 6.10 -5.71
C ARG A 438 4.26 5.07 -6.12
N ILE A 439 3.53 5.40 -7.18
CA ILE A 439 2.47 4.54 -7.71
C ILE A 439 3.04 3.15 -8.01
N ASN A 440 2.34 2.13 -7.50
CA ASN A 440 2.73 0.72 -7.60
C ASN A 440 1.89 -0.08 -8.60
N PHE A 441 0.79 0.46 -9.12
CA PHE A 441 -0.11 -0.25 -10.02
C PHE A 441 -0.55 0.61 -11.20
N GLY A 442 -0.73 -0.03 -12.37
CA GLY A 442 -1.15 0.62 -13.59
C GLY A 442 -0.02 1.28 -14.36
N ARG A 443 -0.35 2.09 -15.37
CA ARG A 443 0.62 2.70 -16.28
C ARG A 443 1.32 3.93 -15.70
N ALA A 444 0.81 4.49 -14.61
CA ALA A 444 1.35 5.69 -13.98
C ALA A 444 2.52 5.45 -13.01
N ILE A 445 3.17 4.29 -13.09
CA ILE A 445 4.29 3.89 -12.21
C ILE A 445 5.56 4.75 -12.38
N LYS A 446 5.67 5.50 -13.47
CA LYS A 446 6.75 6.49 -13.67
C LYS A 446 6.41 7.76 -12.90
N ASP A 447 6.46 7.70 -11.57
CA ASP A 447 5.96 8.69 -10.64
C ASP A 447 7.10 9.49 -9.99
N PHE A 448 7.48 10.61 -10.59
CA PHE A 448 8.47 11.54 -10.05
C PHE A 448 7.94 12.24 -8.80
N LYS A 449 8.84 12.64 -7.88
CA LYS A 449 8.48 13.30 -6.63
C LYS A 449 8.97 14.74 -6.56
N GLY A 450 8.32 15.53 -5.69
CA GLY A 450 8.48 16.96 -5.60
C GLY A 450 7.51 17.69 -6.55
N ILE A 451 7.87 18.89 -6.99
CA ILE A 451 7.13 19.61 -8.04
C ILE A 451 7.70 19.18 -9.39
N THR A 452 6.87 18.64 -10.26
CA THR A 452 7.32 18.01 -11.51
C THR A 452 7.26 18.94 -12.72
N GLU A 453 6.53 20.05 -12.62
CA GLU A 453 6.40 21.04 -13.68
C GLU A 453 6.73 22.44 -13.17
N LYS A 454 5.79 23.38 -13.21
CA LYS A 454 6.02 24.81 -12.93
C LYS A 454 5.15 25.33 -11.79
N VAL A 455 5.55 26.48 -11.27
CA VAL A 455 4.82 27.27 -10.27
C VAL A 455 4.56 28.65 -10.81
N GLU A 456 3.30 29.05 -10.88
CA GLU A 456 2.88 30.34 -11.45
C GLU A 456 2.06 31.16 -10.44
N LEU A 457 2.20 32.49 -10.52
CA LEU A 457 1.34 33.44 -9.84
C LEU A 457 0.52 34.20 -10.87
N SER A 458 -0.81 34.20 -10.68
CA SER A 458 -1.73 35.01 -11.50
C SER A 458 -2.46 36.01 -10.62
N TYR A 459 -2.40 37.29 -11.02
CA TYR A 459 -3.01 38.39 -10.28
C TYR A 459 -3.44 39.54 -11.20
N THR A 460 -4.24 40.46 -10.67
CA THR A 460 -4.70 41.66 -11.38
C THR A 460 -3.89 42.86 -10.89
N MET A 461 -3.29 43.56 -11.81
CA MET A 461 -2.60 44.86 -11.54
C MET A 461 -3.61 45.92 -11.20
N ASN A 462 -3.16 46.99 -10.52
CA ASN A 462 -3.99 48.21 -10.25
C ASN A 462 -4.55 48.85 -11.52
N THR A 463 -3.92 48.59 -12.66
CA THR A 463 -4.40 49.01 -13.98
C THR A 463 -5.54 48.20 -14.55
N GLY A 464 -5.95 47.11 -13.87
CA GLY A 464 -6.92 46.13 -14.35
C GLY A 464 -6.36 45.02 -15.25
N SER A 465 -5.06 45.06 -15.57
CA SER A 465 -4.41 44.06 -16.40
C SER A 465 -4.18 42.75 -15.63
N GLN A 466 -4.48 41.64 -16.25
CA GLN A 466 -4.15 40.30 -15.75
C GLN A 466 -2.67 39.99 -16.05
N VAL A 467 -1.97 39.48 -15.05
CA VAL A 467 -0.55 39.06 -15.14
C VAL A 467 -0.41 37.65 -14.63
N THR A 468 0.33 36.83 -15.37
CA THR A 468 0.78 35.49 -14.91
C THR A 468 2.29 35.44 -14.99
N VAL A 469 2.91 35.09 -13.88
CA VAL A 469 4.37 35.01 -13.73
C VAL A 469 4.76 33.59 -13.39
N ASN A 470 5.64 33.00 -14.21
CA ASN A 470 6.28 31.74 -13.83
C ASN A 470 7.42 32.04 -12.85
N LEU A 471 7.31 31.51 -11.62
CA LEU A 471 8.30 31.75 -10.57
C LEU A 471 9.62 31.02 -10.89
N LYS A 472 10.71 31.68 -10.65
CA LYS A 472 12.09 31.27 -10.98
C LYS A 472 13.02 31.51 -9.79
N ASN A 473 14.30 31.17 -9.94
CA ASN A 473 15.37 31.42 -8.97
C ASN A 473 15.11 30.75 -7.61
N TRP A 474 15.02 29.43 -7.66
CA TRP A 474 14.72 28.60 -6.51
C TRP A 474 15.96 28.26 -5.70
N GLN A 475 15.81 28.27 -4.39
CA GLN A 475 16.64 27.54 -3.44
C GLN A 475 15.89 26.28 -3.03
N ILE A 476 16.45 25.13 -3.34
CA ILE A 476 15.76 23.84 -3.15
C ILE A 476 16.50 23.03 -2.07
N TYR A 477 15.78 22.59 -1.06
CA TYR A 477 16.33 21.86 0.09
C TYR A 477 15.82 20.42 0.06
N THR A 478 16.73 19.47 -0.03
CA THR A 478 16.42 18.02 0.05
C THR A 478 16.36 17.58 1.51
N LEU A 479 15.20 17.13 1.97
CA LEU A 479 14.93 16.78 3.35
C LEU A 479 14.77 15.26 3.46
N SER A 480 15.86 14.56 3.74
CA SER A 480 15.89 13.11 3.88
C SER A 480 15.02 12.64 5.05
N ASP A 481 14.37 11.49 4.88
CA ASP A 481 13.63 10.78 5.94
C ASP A 481 14.47 9.71 6.66
N SER A 482 15.80 9.71 6.51
CA SER A 482 16.65 8.77 7.24
C SER A 482 16.70 9.08 8.72
N TYR A 483 16.68 8.03 9.54
CA TYR A 483 16.79 8.18 11.01
C TYR A 483 18.00 9.02 11.43
N GLN A 484 19.17 8.80 10.81
CA GLN A 484 20.38 9.51 11.18
C GLN A 484 20.25 11.02 10.99
N VAL A 485 19.61 11.44 9.89
CA VAL A 485 19.35 12.88 9.65
C VAL A 485 18.43 13.45 10.72
N GLN A 486 17.35 12.74 11.08
CA GLN A 486 16.41 13.19 12.11
C GLN A 486 17.09 13.27 13.48
N LYS A 487 17.93 12.29 13.82
CA LYS A 487 18.65 12.24 15.08
C LYS A 487 19.64 13.40 15.26
N ASP A 488 20.32 13.79 14.18
CA ASP A 488 21.40 14.77 14.19
C ASP A 488 20.92 16.23 14.06
N MET A 489 19.62 16.46 14.00
CA MET A 489 19.05 17.81 13.98
C MET A 489 19.38 18.58 15.27
N LYS A 490 19.34 19.90 15.21
CA LYS A 490 19.53 20.78 16.38
C LYS A 490 18.24 20.84 17.17
N TYR A 491 18.17 20.02 18.21
CA TYR A 491 17.06 20.00 19.14
C TYR A 491 17.20 21.11 20.18
N VAL A 492 16.07 21.71 20.51
CA VAL A 492 15.91 22.68 21.61
C VAL A 492 14.83 22.19 22.57
N PRO A 493 14.82 22.63 23.84
CA PRO A 493 13.77 22.27 24.77
C PRO A 493 12.38 22.64 24.22
N LEU A 494 11.47 21.67 24.27
CA LEU A 494 10.08 21.86 23.86
C LEU A 494 9.36 22.69 24.94
N LYS A 495 8.75 23.79 24.49
CA LYS A 495 7.81 24.61 25.28
C LYS A 495 6.41 24.39 24.73
N ASP A 496 5.85 25.41 24.08
CA ASP A 496 4.51 25.35 23.47
C ASP A 496 4.54 25.31 21.93
N GLN A 497 5.72 25.01 21.36
CA GLN A 497 5.88 24.99 19.91
C GLN A 497 5.08 23.82 19.30
N LYS A 498 4.20 24.14 18.37
CA LYS A 498 3.43 23.19 17.55
C LYS A 498 3.71 23.44 16.08
N VAL A 499 4.99 23.31 15.74
CA VAL A 499 5.54 23.65 14.43
C VAL A 499 5.92 22.40 13.64
N PRO A 500 6.02 22.47 12.32
CA PRO A 500 6.67 21.43 11.54
C PRO A 500 8.09 21.17 12.03
N GLY A 501 8.44 19.92 12.30
CA GLY A 501 9.76 19.56 12.81
C GLY A 501 9.84 18.14 13.35
N CYS A 502 10.96 17.83 13.98
CA CYS A 502 11.19 16.58 14.68
C CYS A 502 11.03 16.77 16.18
N TYR A 503 10.29 15.88 16.80
CA TYR A 503 10.06 15.85 18.25
C TYR A 503 10.75 14.62 18.81
N ARG A 504 11.46 14.75 19.93
CA ARG A 504 12.22 13.67 20.54
C ARG A 504 11.88 13.49 22.01
N ALA A 505 11.79 12.22 22.40
CA ALA A 505 11.64 11.81 23.80
C ALA A 505 12.38 10.51 24.07
N THR A 506 12.67 10.26 25.36
CA THR A 506 13.05 8.94 25.87
C THR A 506 11.99 8.42 26.80
N PHE A 507 11.87 7.09 26.89
CA PHE A 507 10.94 6.42 27.79
C PHE A 507 11.54 5.11 28.31
N ASN A 508 11.15 4.70 29.50
CA ASN A 508 11.68 3.50 30.12
C ASN A 508 10.66 2.37 30.20
N LEU A 509 11.11 1.16 29.87
CA LEU A 509 10.29 -0.05 29.93
C LEU A 509 10.86 -1.05 30.94
N LYS A 510 9.98 -1.60 31.79
CA LYS A 510 10.32 -2.72 32.70
C LYS A 510 10.34 -4.07 31.95
N LYS A 511 9.52 -4.20 30.90
CA LYS A 511 9.42 -5.38 30.03
C LYS A 511 9.14 -4.95 28.62
N THR A 512 9.57 -5.76 27.65
CA THR A 512 9.29 -5.55 26.23
C THR A 512 8.10 -6.39 25.78
N GLY A 513 7.46 -5.97 24.72
CA GLY A 513 6.34 -6.63 24.06
C GLY A 513 5.87 -5.77 22.89
N ASP A 514 5.02 -6.34 22.07
CA ASP A 514 4.40 -5.62 20.95
C ASP A 514 3.44 -4.54 21.50
N THR A 515 3.36 -3.43 20.84
CA THR A 515 2.42 -2.35 21.17
C THR A 515 2.02 -1.58 19.94
N PHE A 516 1.02 -0.72 20.03
CA PHE A 516 0.52 0.11 18.96
C PHE A 516 0.63 1.58 19.37
N LEU A 517 1.54 2.30 18.73
CA LEU A 517 1.82 3.70 19.05
C LEU A 517 0.69 4.59 18.55
N ASN A 518 0.03 5.29 19.45
CA ASN A 518 -1.10 6.16 19.13
C ASN A 518 -0.64 7.53 18.67
N LEU A 519 -0.90 7.87 17.41
CA LEU A 519 -0.53 9.11 16.74
C LEU A 519 -1.74 10.04 16.46
N GLU A 520 -2.90 9.81 17.07
CA GLU A 520 -4.14 10.56 16.78
C GLU A 520 -3.99 12.08 16.97
N THR A 521 -3.14 12.53 17.88
CA THR A 521 -2.89 13.95 18.16
C THR A 521 -1.82 14.59 17.29
N TRP A 522 -1.18 13.81 16.42
CA TRP A 522 -0.14 14.25 15.50
C TRP A 522 -0.74 14.56 14.12
N GLY A 523 -0.02 15.36 13.33
CA GLY A 523 -0.50 15.82 12.03
C GLY A 523 -0.23 14.83 10.89
N LYS A 524 1.00 14.84 10.37
CA LYS A 524 1.43 14.02 9.24
C LYS A 524 2.95 13.87 9.22
N GLY A 525 3.44 12.65 9.12
CA GLY A 525 4.89 12.44 9.07
C GLY A 525 5.31 11.00 9.26
N GLN A 526 6.43 10.80 9.96
CA GLN A 526 7.04 9.50 10.23
C GLN A 526 7.48 9.35 11.69
N VAL A 527 7.54 8.09 12.15
CA VAL A 527 7.99 7.73 13.50
C VAL A 527 9.22 6.85 13.43
N TYR A 528 10.15 7.11 14.33
CA TYR A 528 11.37 6.32 14.53
C TYR A 528 11.48 5.90 15.99
N VAL A 529 11.80 4.63 16.23
CA VAL A 529 12.04 4.11 17.59
C VAL A 529 13.34 3.31 17.59
N ASN A 530 14.28 3.67 18.46
CA ASN A 530 15.58 3.01 18.60
C ASN A 530 16.32 2.82 17.25
N GLY A 531 16.20 3.79 16.34
CA GLY A 531 16.82 3.74 15.02
C GLY A 531 16.01 3.04 13.92
N HIS A 532 14.88 2.44 14.27
CA HIS A 532 14.00 1.82 13.29
C HIS A 532 12.95 2.81 12.77
N ALA A 533 12.82 2.93 11.45
CA ALA A 533 11.73 3.66 10.83
C ALA A 533 10.44 2.81 10.94
N ILE A 534 9.49 3.26 11.75
CA ILE A 534 8.27 2.51 12.04
C ILE A 534 7.24 2.69 10.92
N GLY A 535 7.10 3.90 10.41
CA GLY A 535 6.20 4.16 9.28
C GLY A 535 5.63 5.58 9.27
N ARG A 536 4.87 5.84 8.22
CA ARG A 536 4.11 7.07 8.06
C ARG A 536 2.87 7.05 8.91
N PHE A 537 2.50 8.22 9.42
CA PHE A 537 1.20 8.49 10.03
C PHE A 537 0.55 9.70 9.36
N TRP A 538 -0.76 9.77 9.42
CA TRP A 538 -1.55 10.92 8.96
C TRP A 538 -2.87 10.96 9.73
N LYS A 539 -3.18 12.12 10.35
CA LYS A 539 -4.37 12.30 11.18
C LYS A 539 -5.71 11.97 10.49
N ILE A 540 -5.72 12.02 9.15
CA ILE A 540 -6.95 11.69 8.41
C ILE A 540 -7.38 10.23 8.57
N GLY A 541 -6.46 9.34 8.87
CA GLY A 541 -6.72 7.91 9.01
C GLY A 541 -6.91 7.18 7.67
N PRO A 542 -7.41 5.93 7.71
CA PRO A 542 -8.05 5.23 8.83
C PRO A 542 -7.10 4.69 9.90
N GLN A 543 -5.81 4.52 9.57
CA GLN A 543 -4.80 4.08 10.51
C GLN A 543 -4.40 5.21 11.44
N GLN A 544 -4.65 5.06 12.76
CA GLN A 544 -4.27 6.03 13.79
C GLN A 544 -3.09 5.54 14.64
N THR A 545 -2.91 4.23 14.75
CA THR A 545 -1.80 3.63 15.48
C THR A 545 -0.79 2.99 14.55
N LEU A 546 0.49 3.00 14.94
CA LEU A 546 1.55 2.28 14.26
C LEU A 546 1.98 1.06 15.07
N TYR A 547 2.03 -0.11 14.43
CA TYR A 547 2.53 -1.33 15.04
C TYR A 547 4.01 -1.18 15.40
N MET A 548 4.33 -1.43 16.68
CA MET A 548 5.67 -1.39 17.22
C MET A 548 6.03 -2.78 17.77
N PRO A 549 6.88 -3.55 17.06
CA PRO A 549 7.27 -4.89 17.51
C PRO A 549 8.18 -4.83 18.75
N GLY A 550 7.91 -5.69 19.71
CA GLY A 550 8.65 -5.75 20.98
C GLY A 550 10.13 -6.09 20.82
N CYS A 551 10.51 -6.76 19.72
CA CYS A 551 11.91 -7.08 19.43
C CYS A 551 12.79 -5.86 19.11
N TRP A 552 12.19 -4.71 18.81
CA TRP A 552 12.90 -3.45 18.59
C TRP A 552 12.90 -2.54 19.83
N LEU A 553 12.21 -2.96 20.89
CA LEU A 553 12.20 -2.29 22.19
C LEU A 553 13.24 -2.90 23.13
N LYS A 554 13.67 -2.13 24.12
CA LYS A 554 14.64 -2.54 25.14
C LYS A 554 14.03 -2.43 26.54
N LYS A 555 14.47 -3.29 27.46
CA LYS A 555 14.33 -3.01 28.89
C LYS A 555 15.20 -1.80 29.23
N GLY A 556 14.70 -0.88 30.03
CA GLY A 556 15.35 0.40 30.28
C GLY A 556 14.97 1.45 29.26
N GLU A 557 15.91 2.32 28.92
CA GLU A 557 15.68 3.50 28.09
C GLU A 557 15.51 3.15 26.62
N ASN A 558 14.48 3.75 25.99
CA ASN A 558 14.18 3.73 24.58
C ASN A 558 14.05 5.16 24.06
N GLU A 559 14.40 5.40 22.80
CA GLU A 559 14.26 6.69 22.14
C GLU A 559 13.11 6.62 21.12
N ILE A 560 12.30 7.69 21.06
CA ILE A 560 11.31 7.91 20.02
C ILE A 560 11.51 9.28 19.39
N ILE A 561 11.48 9.33 18.07
CA ILE A 561 11.45 10.57 17.27
C ILE A 561 10.19 10.54 16.42
N VAL A 562 9.42 11.62 16.47
CA VAL A 562 8.28 11.85 15.58
C VAL A 562 8.60 13.04 14.69
N GLN A 563 8.75 12.82 13.39
CA GLN A 563 8.81 13.86 12.38
C GLN A 563 7.38 14.22 12.01
N ASP A 564 6.97 15.46 12.26
CA ASP A 564 5.65 15.97 11.90
C ASP A 564 5.81 17.22 11.02
N ILE A 565 5.36 17.15 9.78
CA ILE A 565 5.47 18.24 8.81
C ILE A 565 4.30 19.24 8.89
N VAL A 566 3.24 18.90 9.62
CA VAL A 566 2.06 19.76 9.83
C VAL A 566 2.12 20.43 11.19
N GLY A 567 2.57 19.72 12.20
CA GLY A 567 2.59 20.10 13.59
C GLY A 567 1.51 19.40 14.42
N PRO A 568 1.87 18.95 15.64
CA PRO A 568 0.98 18.19 16.51
C PRO A 568 -0.07 19.08 17.19
N GLN A 569 -1.18 18.48 17.59
CA GLN A 569 -2.13 19.08 18.54
C GLN A 569 -1.62 18.92 19.98
N GLU A 570 -1.15 17.71 20.30
CA GLU A 570 -0.50 17.38 21.57
C GLU A 570 0.79 16.61 21.29
N THR A 571 1.82 16.88 22.09
CA THR A 571 3.14 16.26 21.94
C THR A 571 3.30 15.03 22.84
N VAL A 572 2.40 14.08 22.66
CA VAL A 572 2.27 12.86 23.46
C VAL A 572 2.07 11.66 22.56
N VAL A 573 2.73 10.54 22.88
CA VAL A 573 2.48 9.22 22.30
C VAL A 573 2.27 8.21 23.41
N GLU A 574 1.30 7.33 23.28
CA GLU A 574 1.14 6.17 24.17
C GLU A 574 1.14 4.87 23.35
N GLY A 575 1.48 3.76 23.96
CA GLY A 575 1.39 2.44 23.34
C GLY A 575 0.14 1.71 23.82
N LEU A 576 -0.73 1.34 22.89
CA LEU A 576 -1.96 0.61 23.14
C LEU A 576 -1.77 -0.89 22.95
N SER A 577 -2.60 -1.70 23.60
CA SER A 577 -2.62 -3.15 23.43
C SER A 577 -3.43 -3.62 22.21
N LYS A 578 -4.16 -2.71 21.57
CA LYS A 578 -4.94 -2.99 20.35
C LYS A 578 -4.72 -1.87 19.34
N PRO A 579 -4.70 -2.17 18.04
CA PRO A 579 -4.59 -1.16 17.00
C PRO A 579 -5.87 -0.34 16.86
N ILE A 580 -5.73 0.88 16.33
CA ILE A 580 -6.81 1.70 15.78
C ILE A 580 -6.48 1.87 14.31
N ILE A 581 -7.14 1.12 13.44
CA ILE A 581 -6.90 1.09 11.99
C ILE A 581 -8.16 1.37 11.16
N ASP A 582 -9.27 1.72 11.81
CA ASP A 582 -10.61 1.90 11.23
C ASP A 582 -11.23 3.28 11.57
N LYS A 583 -10.43 4.25 12.00
CA LYS A 583 -10.91 5.57 12.41
C LYS A 583 -10.53 6.65 11.39
N LEU A 584 -11.51 7.08 10.59
CA LEU A 584 -11.39 8.22 9.69
C LEU A 584 -11.70 9.54 10.41
N ASN A 585 -10.95 10.58 10.07
CA ASN A 585 -11.18 11.96 10.50
C ASN A 585 -11.47 12.90 9.31
N VAL A 586 -11.86 12.34 8.17
CA VAL A 586 -12.26 13.04 6.94
C VAL A 586 -13.45 12.33 6.32
N ASP A 587 -14.22 13.04 5.51
CA ASP A 587 -15.25 12.42 4.69
C ASP A 587 -14.60 11.57 3.60
N ALA A 588 -15.01 10.32 3.50
CA ALA A 588 -14.53 9.40 2.47
C ALA A 588 -15.69 9.03 1.54
N PRO A 589 -15.45 8.92 0.24
CA PRO A 589 -16.45 8.39 -0.68
C PRO A 589 -16.86 6.98 -0.23
N ASN A 590 -18.14 6.68 -0.43
CA ASN A 590 -18.64 5.34 -0.17
C ASN A 590 -17.96 4.36 -1.14
N THR A 591 -17.28 3.37 -0.60
CA THR A 591 -16.79 2.26 -1.42
C THR A 591 -17.91 1.24 -1.59
N HIS A 592 -17.99 0.59 -2.74
CA HIS A 592 -18.97 -0.46 -3.04
C HIS A 592 -18.77 -1.74 -2.21
N ARG A 593 -17.78 -1.78 -1.32
CA ARG A 593 -17.42 -2.95 -0.48
C ARG A 593 -17.60 -2.69 1.01
N LYS A 594 -18.31 -1.64 1.38
CA LYS A 594 -18.68 -1.46 2.78
C LYS A 594 -19.50 -2.63 3.27
N GLU A 595 -19.05 -3.22 4.35
CA GLU A 595 -20.00 -3.68 5.36
C GLU A 595 -20.69 -2.39 5.89
N GLY A 596 -21.89 -2.15 5.42
CA GLY A 596 -22.62 -0.94 5.77
C GLY A 596 -22.79 -0.88 7.28
N GLN A 597 -22.74 0.32 7.83
CA GLN A 597 -23.44 0.55 9.08
C GLN A 597 -24.89 0.13 8.83
N THR A 598 -25.27 -1.01 9.34
CA THR A 598 -26.65 -1.46 9.33
C THR A 598 -27.41 -0.46 10.20
N LEU A 599 -28.24 0.35 9.58
CA LEU A 599 -29.25 1.10 10.31
C LEU A 599 -30.07 0.06 11.06
N ASN A 600 -30.17 0.22 12.37
CA ASN A 600 -31.06 -0.64 13.14
C ASN A 600 -32.51 -0.21 12.87
N LEU A 601 -33.16 -0.89 11.94
CA LEU A 601 -34.54 -0.69 11.56
C LEU A 601 -35.51 -1.58 12.34
N ALA A 602 -35.04 -2.25 13.41
CA ALA A 602 -35.85 -3.12 14.23
C ALA A 602 -37.00 -2.31 14.88
N GLY A 603 -38.22 -2.69 14.56
CA GLY A 603 -39.44 -2.00 15.02
C GLY A 603 -39.97 -0.92 14.08
N GLU A 604 -39.27 -0.57 13.04
CA GLU A 604 -39.77 0.37 12.02
C GLU A 604 -40.66 -0.37 11.00
N THR A 605 -41.72 0.29 10.57
CA THR A 605 -42.62 -0.22 9.53
C THR A 605 -42.30 0.47 8.21
N PRO A 606 -41.97 -0.27 7.13
CA PRO A 606 -41.65 0.33 5.85
C PRO A 606 -42.89 1.03 5.27
N CYS A 607 -42.70 2.22 4.71
CA CYS A 607 -43.78 2.94 3.99
C CYS A 607 -44.22 2.21 2.72
N LYS A 608 -43.33 1.43 2.14
CA LYS A 608 -43.58 0.58 0.99
C LYS A 608 -42.61 -0.59 0.98
N ALA A 609 -43.09 -1.78 0.72
CA ALA A 609 -42.32 -2.97 0.46
C ALA A 609 -42.68 -3.53 -0.93
N GLY A 610 -41.74 -4.14 -1.59
CA GLY A 610 -41.94 -4.72 -2.93
C GLY A 610 -40.65 -5.33 -3.47
N GLU A 611 -40.69 -5.67 -4.74
CA GLU A 611 -39.57 -6.27 -5.46
C GLU A 611 -39.28 -5.45 -6.72
N PHE A 612 -38.02 -5.09 -6.92
CA PHE A 612 -37.59 -4.49 -8.19
C PHE A 612 -37.48 -5.58 -9.27
N ALA A 613 -37.80 -5.26 -10.51
CA ALA A 613 -37.57 -6.17 -11.61
C ALA A 613 -36.06 -6.41 -11.82
N ALA A 614 -35.71 -7.63 -12.21
CA ALA A 614 -34.33 -7.94 -12.57
C ALA A 614 -33.89 -7.14 -13.81
N GLY A 615 -32.67 -6.59 -13.80
CA GLY A 615 -32.09 -5.86 -14.93
C GLY A 615 -31.56 -4.48 -14.56
N ASN A 616 -31.06 -3.78 -15.58
CA ASN A 616 -30.53 -2.42 -15.46
C ASN A 616 -31.58 -1.40 -15.94
N GLY A 617 -31.60 -0.21 -15.36
CA GLY A 617 -32.44 0.90 -15.76
C GLY A 617 -33.25 1.49 -14.63
N TRP A 618 -34.01 2.54 -14.97
CA TRP A 618 -34.83 3.23 -14.01
C TRP A 618 -36.04 2.40 -13.61
N GLN A 619 -36.31 2.34 -12.31
CA GLN A 619 -37.50 1.73 -11.74
C GLN A 619 -38.15 2.73 -10.80
N GLU A 620 -39.48 2.80 -10.81
CA GLU A 620 -40.25 3.76 -10.01
C GLU A 620 -41.01 3.01 -8.93
N VAL A 621 -40.88 3.49 -7.70
CA VAL A 621 -41.68 3.04 -6.55
C VAL A 621 -42.63 4.13 -6.16
N ARG A 622 -43.94 3.84 -6.19
CA ARG A 622 -45.01 4.78 -5.77
C ARG A 622 -45.50 4.41 -4.39
N PHE A 623 -45.55 5.43 -3.52
CA PHE A 623 -46.22 5.29 -2.22
C PHE A 623 -47.71 5.30 -2.41
N ASP A 624 -48.43 4.49 -1.62
CA ASP A 624 -49.92 4.42 -1.68
C ASP A 624 -50.60 5.69 -1.15
N GLN A 625 -49.86 6.42 -0.30
CA GLN A 625 -50.25 7.73 0.23
C GLN A 625 -49.02 8.66 0.25
N PRO A 626 -49.23 9.99 0.18
CA PRO A 626 -48.11 10.92 0.36
C PRO A 626 -47.46 10.71 1.72
N VAL A 627 -46.10 10.61 1.70
CA VAL A 627 -45.32 10.41 2.91
C VAL A 627 -44.51 11.68 3.19
N THR A 628 -44.51 12.11 4.44
CA THR A 628 -43.67 13.21 4.92
C THR A 628 -42.61 12.61 5.87
N GLY A 629 -41.36 12.83 5.59
CA GLY A 629 -40.27 12.32 6.42
C GLY A 629 -39.04 13.22 6.36
N ARG A 630 -38.25 13.18 7.40
CA ARG A 630 -36.95 13.86 7.46
C ARG A 630 -35.83 13.00 6.82
N TYR A 631 -36.00 11.71 6.86
CA TYR A 631 -35.06 10.72 6.32
C TYR A 631 -35.76 9.78 5.37
N VAL A 632 -35.02 9.29 4.38
CA VAL A 632 -35.50 8.24 3.48
C VAL A 632 -34.44 7.15 3.47
N CYS A 633 -34.87 5.91 3.73
CA CYS A 633 -34.01 4.74 3.73
C CYS A 633 -34.59 3.71 2.75
N ILE A 634 -33.69 3.07 1.99
CA ILE A 634 -33.99 1.88 1.21
C ILE A 634 -33.25 0.72 1.84
N GLU A 635 -33.99 -0.28 2.28
CA GLU A 635 -33.45 -1.54 2.78
C GLU A 635 -33.55 -2.60 1.70
N ALA A 636 -32.43 -3.16 1.26
CA ALA A 636 -32.38 -4.32 0.36
C ALA A 636 -32.32 -5.61 1.18
N LEU A 637 -33.36 -6.40 1.16
CA LEU A 637 -33.46 -7.64 1.94
C LEU A 637 -32.79 -8.84 1.24
N ASN A 638 -32.72 -8.79 -0.08
CA ASN A 638 -32.09 -9.81 -0.92
C ASN A 638 -31.75 -9.23 -2.29
N SER A 639 -31.07 -10.02 -3.12
CA SER A 639 -30.76 -9.66 -4.50
C SER A 639 -31.14 -10.80 -5.46
N HIS A 640 -31.46 -10.46 -6.72
CA HIS A 640 -31.85 -11.44 -7.75
C HIS A 640 -30.80 -12.51 -8.05
N ASN A 641 -29.54 -12.24 -7.78
CA ASN A 641 -28.43 -13.17 -8.00
C ASN A 641 -27.90 -13.79 -6.68
N ASN A 642 -28.69 -13.70 -5.60
CA ASN A 642 -28.34 -14.19 -4.26
C ASN A 642 -27.00 -13.64 -3.70
N ARG A 643 -26.59 -12.45 -4.14
CA ARG A 643 -25.46 -11.75 -3.54
C ARG A 643 -25.90 -10.95 -2.32
N GLU A 644 -25.01 -10.76 -1.37
CA GLU A 644 -25.26 -10.02 -0.13
C GLU A 644 -25.32 -8.49 -0.34
N TYR A 645 -25.36 -7.99 -1.56
CA TYR A 645 -25.42 -6.57 -1.86
C TYR A 645 -26.34 -6.26 -3.05
N ALA A 646 -26.91 -5.07 -3.02
CA ALA A 646 -27.59 -4.44 -4.15
C ALA A 646 -26.96 -3.08 -4.44
N CYS A 647 -26.87 -2.71 -5.71
CA CYS A 647 -26.30 -1.44 -6.16
C CYS A 647 -27.39 -0.54 -6.71
N ILE A 648 -27.39 0.72 -6.26
CA ILE A 648 -28.21 1.81 -6.81
C ILE A 648 -27.24 2.86 -7.34
N ALA A 649 -27.23 3.08 -8.66
CA ALA A 649 -26.35 4.08 -9.28
C ALA A 649 -26.82 5.51 -9.01
N GLU A 650 -28.15 5.73 -9.07
CA GLU A 650 -28.79 7.01 -8.89
C GLU A 650 -30.19 6.81 -8.30
N TRP A 651 -30.66 7.74 -7.47
CA TRP A 651 -32.04 7.75 -7.05
C TRP A 651 -32.56 9.19 -6.90
N TYR A 652 -33.88 9.36 -7.13
CA TYR A 652 -34.57 10.63 -7.01
C TYR A 652 -35.88 10.43 -6.28
N MET A 653 -36.26 11.44 -5.51
CA MET A 653 -37.60 11.55 -4.96
C MET A 653 -38.44 12.48 -5.83
N LEU A 654 -39.68 12.12 -6.02
CA LEU A 654 -40.66 12.94 -6.70
C LEU A 654 -41.71 13.44 -5.68
N ASP A 655 -42.12 14.66 -5.82
CA ASP A 655 -43.27 15.21 -5.05
C ASP A 655 -44.60 14.67 -5.58
N GLY A 656 -45.71 15.03 -4.91
CA GLY A 656 -47.04 14.61 -5.34
C GLY A 656 -47.49 15.14 -6.71
N LYS A 657 -46.71 16.01 -7.34
CA LYS A 657 -46.92 16.53 -8.70
C LYS A 657 -45.99 15.88 -9.72
N GLY A 658 -45.16 14.92 -9.30
CA GLY A 658 -44.15 14.24 -10.16
C GLY A 658 -42.92 15.09 -10.46
N GLN A 659 -42.66 16.15 -9.70
CA GLN A 659 -41.46 16.97 -9.85
C GLN A 659 -40.34 16.44 -8.97
N ARG A 660 -39.12 16.46 -9.47
CA ARG A 660 -37.96 16.04 -8.71
C ARG A 660 -37.72 16.99 -7.52
N ILE A 661 -37.54 16.40 -6.35
CA ILE A 661 -37.13 17.14 -5.14
C ILE A 661 -35.62 17.41 -5.24
N SER A 662 -35.18 18.65 -4.99
CA SER A 662 -33.76 19.01 -4.99
C SER A 662 -33.01 18.20 -3.95
N ARG A 663 -31.84 17.70 -4.32
CA ARG A 663 -30.93 16.95 -3.45
C ARG A 663 -29.84 17.82 -2.81
N GLU A 664 -29.72 19.09 -3.20
CA GLU A 664 -28.69 20.01 -2.67
C GLU A 664 -28.61 20.06 -1.15
N PRO A 665 -29.76 20.07 -0.41
CA PRO A 665 -29.71 20.06 1.05
C PRO A 665 -29.60 18.66 1.68
N TRP A 666 -29.45 17.60 0.90
CA TRP A 666 -29.43 16.24 1.46
C TRP A 666 -28.03 15.89 1.99
N THR A 667 -28.01 15.25 3.14
CA THR A 667 -26.82 14.64 3.75
C THR A 667 -27.03 13.13 3.85
N VAL A 668 -25.97 12.37 3.63
CA VAL A 668 -25.96 10.89 3.67
C VAL A 668 -25.36 10.45 4.97
#